data_1fc65eab6c1385b876ebb9bc08c58796
#
_entry.id   1fc65eab6c1385b876ebb9bc08c58796
#
_cell.length_a   1.000
_cell.length_b   1.000
_cell.length_c   1.000
_cell.angle_alpha   90.00
_cell.angle_beta   90.00
_cell.angle_gamma   90.00
#
_symmetry.space_group_name_H-M   'P 1'
#
loop_
_entity.id
_entity.type
_entity.pdbx_description
1 polymer ?
#
loop_
_entity_poly.entity_id
_entity_poly.type
_entity_poly.pdbx_seq_one_letter_code
_entity_poly.pdbx_strand_id
1 'polypeptide(L)'
;MEKFGHQGRLEDERMLKGAGRYVADWNLPNQAYGHFLRSDRAHAEITSIDASAALGMPGVIAVLTGDDVAAANHKPMPAAAPMKGRGGAEQKPTPRYSLARTKVRYVGEPVALVVAQSAAQAQDAAEAILVDYNELPAAVTAQEALAAGAPQLHAEVPGNLVLDYTGGDEAGTNAAFAKAARVVKLSAYHSRVVGNPMEPRAAMGSFDPASGIYYLHATTQGVGPMRAQCAAMLGVGPEKIRVVAEEVGGGFGVRFNAYPEYGALLLAAHKLGRPVKWVGSRSEVFLGDEQARDIFHTGEIALDGAGRILGMRFTYLANLGAYVAFTGSFVNTMNMVNVISGVYDVQAVHVQGKLVLTNTVPTAAYRGAGRPVASYALERLIDEAAHAIGMDTAEFRRKNLVPSSKFPYKIVSGFEYDCGDFEGLLAQARKEADWDGFAARRAASARNGKLRGRGISTYIEATAAGGFAPYDQVVINWEKDGTVTLHTASHNHGQGHETTFAQIVAGVLGVPITKFRLRTSEADTNLVANPTGGSRTLHGLGSAMLLAAREIVQNGLDLAAEELETAKTDLEFREGEYRIKGTDRRIAITALAQKHPGKLDLDFKERPKVPATFPNGCHIAEVEIEPETGEVEIVSYLACDDAGNLINEQIVHGQMHGGITQGAGHIFHEQAVFDAGGQLLTGSFMDYAMPRPGLVGGLRLTEHPVPTATNPLGAKGVGEAGVTGSMPCLMNAVIDALRLAGVTHFDMPATPQRVWRAIREAKAGKPGALAVPQA
;
A
#
# COMPACT_ATOMS: atom_id res chain seq x y z
N MET A 1 -0.05 11.49 30.24
CA MET A 1 0.31 11.08 28.88
C MET A 1 1.83 11.08 28.80
N GLU A 2 2.44 9.94 28.59
CA GLU A 2 3.90 9.82 28.41
C GLU A 2 4.27 10.62 27.16
N LYS A 3 5.14 11.62 27.28
CA LYS A 3 5.64 12.38 26.13
C LYS A 3 6.78 11.60 25.52
N PHE A 4 6.58 11.03 24.35
CA PHE A 4 7.61 10.33 23.57
C PHE A 4 8.46 11.36 22.81
N GLY A 5 9.22 12.17 23.52
CA GLY A 5 9.94 13.30 22.94
C GLY A 5 11.33 12.91 22.37
N HIS A 6 11.43 12.68 21.08
CA HIS A 6 12.68 12.64 20.34
C HIS A 6 12.53 13.33 18.99
N GLN A 7 13.49 14.17 18.61
CA GLN A 7 13.57 14.79 17.28
C GLN A 7 14.60 14.04 16.43
N GLY A 8 14.27 13.85 15.15
CA GLY A 8 15.09 13.10 14.21
C GLY A 8 14.78 11.59 14.19
N ARG A 9 15.50 10.82 13.38
CA ARG A 9 15.39 9.37 13.28
C ARG A 9 16.75 8.72 13.61
N LEU A 10 16.73 7.63 14.38
CA LEU A 10 17.94 6.89 14.77
C LEU A 10 18.64 6.29 13.54
N GLU A 11 17.87 5.82 12.57
CA GLU A 11 18.36 5.20 11.35
C GLU A 11 19.01 6.18 10.36
N ASP A 12 18.78 7.49 10.47
CA ASP A 12 19.25 8.48 9.49
C ASP A 12 20.79 8.50 9.42
N GLU A 13 21.49 8.44 10.53
CA GLU A 13 22.97 8.49 10.53
C GLU A 13 23.56 7.32 9.72
N ARG A 14 23.04 6.10 9.92
CA ARG A 14 23.48 4.90 9.20
C ARG A 14 23.18 5.02 7.71
N MET A 15 21.96 5.43 7.35
CA MET A 15 21.53 5.56 5.97
C MET A 15 22.28 6.64 5.21
N LEU A 16 22.44 7.84 5.80
CA LEU A 16 23.13 8.96 5.18
C LEU A 16 24.63 8.70 4.97
N LYS A 17 25.24 7.85 5.82
CA LYS A 17 26.65 7.43 5.67
C LYS A 17 26.82 6.25 4.70
N GLY A 18 25.77 5.77 4.05
CA GLY A 18 25.83 4.62 3.14
C GLY A 18 26.10 3.29 3.82
N ALA A 19 25.82 3.17 5.12
CA ALA A 19 25.99 1.95 5.90
C ALA A 19 24.73 1.07 5.95
N GLY A 20 23.67 1.43 5.23
CA GLY A 20 22.50 0.58 5.01
C GLY A 20 22.87 -0.64 4.16
N ARG A 21 22.21 -1.78 4.39
CA ARG A 21 22.47 -3.03 3.67
C ARG A 21 21.18 -3.53 3.03
N TYR A 22 21.07 -3.30 1.74
CA TYR A 22 19.96 -3.77 0.90
C TYR A 22 20.25 -5.15 0.32
N VAL A 23 19.25 -5.83 -0.23
CA VAL A 23 19.43 -7.20 -0.76
C VAL A 23 20.54 -7.27 -1.81
N ALA A 24 20.70 -6.23 -2.63
CA ALA A 24 21.79 -6.16 -3.61
C ALA A 24 23.19 -6.13 -2.99
N ASP A 25 23.34 -5.71 -1.73
CA ASP A 25 24.64 -5.62 -1.04
C ASP A 25 25.07 -6.95 -0.38
N TRP A 26 24.12 -7.88 -0.22
CA TRP A 26 24.40 -9.18 0.38
C TRP A 26 25.08 -10.12 -0.61
N ASN A 27 26.12 -10.80 -0.14
CA ASN A 27 26.83 -11.80 -0.89
C ASN A 27 27.10 -13.02 -0.03
N LEU A 28 26.98 -14.20 -0.59
CA LEU A 28 27.32 -15.48 0.01
C LEU A 28 28.48 -16.13 -0.71
N PRO A 29 29.32 -16.94 -0.03
CA PRO A 29 30.38 -17.69 -0.67
C PRO A 29 29.84 -18.57 -1.81
N ASN A 30 30.61 -18.68 -2.88
CA ASN A 30 30.29 -19.53 -4.03
C ASN A 30 28.93 -19.21 -4.72
N GLN A 31 28.42 -17.96 -4.59
CA GLN A 31 27.16 -17.60 -5.24
C GLN A 31 27.28 -17.58 -6.78
N ALA A 32 26.17 -17.87 -7.42
CA ALA A 32 25.92 -17.64 -8.83
C ALA A 32 24.93 -16.49 -9.02
N TYR A 33 24.78 -16.04 -10.26
CA TYR A 33 23.89 -14.93 -10.63
C TYR A 33 22.80 -15.41 -11.59
N GLY A 34 21.57 -15.01 -11.30
CA GLY A 34 20.41 -15.29 -12.14
C GLY A 34 20.03 -14.11 -13.00
N HIS A 35 19.51 -14.39 -14.20
CA HIS A 35 18.81 -13.43 -15.05
C HIS A 35 17.56 -14.10 -15.64
N PHE A 36 16.43 -13.37 -15.66
CA PHE A 36 15.17 -13.90 -16.17
C PHE A 36 14.96 -13.49 -17.63
N LEU A 37 14.83 -14.49 -18.51
CA LEU A 37 14.23 -14.26 -19.81
C LEU A 37 12.72 -14.06 -19.61
N ARG A 38 12.22 -12.92 -20.10
CA ARG A 38 10.82 -12.55 -20.00
C ARG A 38 10.13 -12.57 -21.34
N SER A 39 8.84 -12.90 -21.35
CA SER A 39 8.04 -12.86 -22.57
C SER A 39 7.97 -11.43 -23.13
N ASP A 40 8.17 -11.33 -24.41
CA ASP A 40 7.91 -10.16 -25.24
C ASP A 40 6.51 -10.21 -25.90
N ARG A 41 5.73 -11.29 -25.62
CA ARG A 41 4.36 -11.50 -26.09
C ARG A 41 3.37 -11.36 -24.96
N ALA A 42 2.28 -10.64 -25.23
CA ALA A 42 1.21 -10.45 -24.25
C ALA A 42 0.31 -11.69 -24.12
N HIS A 43 0.14 -12.47 -25.19
CA HIS A 43 -0.63 -13.71 -25.17
C HIS A 43 -0.13 -14.66 -26.25
N ALA A 44 0.48 -15.76 -25.84
CA ALA A 44 0.98 -16.76 -26.79
C ALA A 44 1.15 -18.13 -26.12
N GLU A 45 1.04 -19.20 -26.92
CA GLU A 45 1.47 -20.53 -26.53
C GLU A 45 2.99 -20.65 -26.78
N ILE A 46 3.71 -21.21 -25.79
CA ILE A 46 5.11 -21.54 -25.92
C ILE A 46 5.19 -22.89 -26.66
N THR A 47 5.72 -22.91 -27.88
CA THR A 47 5.85 -24.12 -28.66
C THR A 47 7.20 -24.78 -28.48
N SER A 48 8.28 -24.01 -28.31
CA SER A 48 9.59 -24.51 -27.95
C SER A 48 10.42 -23.44 -27.20
N ILE A 49 11.41 -23.90 -26.42
CA ILE A 49 12.46 -23.08 -25.81
C ILE A 49 13.80 -23.77 -26.13
N ASP A 50 14.58 -23.17 -27.00
CA ASP A 50 15.93 -23.66 -27.32
C ASP A 50 16.98 -22.85 -26.54
N ALA A 51 17.52 -23.46 -25.50
CA ALA A 51 18.58 -22.91 -24.66
C ALA A 51 19.98 -23.44 -25.04
N SER A 52 20.13 -24.17 -26.13
CA SER A 52 21.41 -24.84 -26.50
C SER A 52 22.55 -23.85 -26.68
N ALA A 53 22.30 -22.72 -27.34
CA ALA A 53 23.29 -21.66 -27.53
C ALA A 53 23.70 -21.04 -26.17
N ALA A 54 22.74 -20.72 -25.32
CA ALA A 54 22.98 -20.16 -24.00
C ALA A 54 23.80 -21.10 -23.10
N LEU A 55 23.48 -22.39 -23.09
CA LEU A 55 24.21 -23.41 -22.31
C LEU A 55 25.67 -23.59 -22.79
N GLY A 56 25.97 -23.30 -24.07
CA GLY A 56 27.32 -23.31 -24.60
C GLY A 56 28.18 -22.08 -24.29
N MET A 57 27.59 -21.02 -23.70
CA MET A 57 28.31 -19.77 -23.43
C MET A 57 29.22 -19.86 -22.19
N PRO A 58 30.37 -19.17 -22.20
CA PRO A 58 31.30 -19.17 -21.07
C PRO A 58 30.66 -18.71 -19.77
N GLY A 59 30.85 -19.48 -18.71
CA GLY A 59 30.39 -19.14 -17.38
C GLY A 59 28.90 -19.43 -17.09
N VAL A 60 28.13 -19.89 -18.06
CA VAL A 60 26.78 -20.39 -17.87
C VAL A 60 26.81 -21.71 -17.10
N ILE A 61 25.96 -21.80 -16.07
CA ILE A 61 25.90 -22.96 -15.17
C ILE A 61 24.64 -23.78 -15.45
N ALA A 62 23.51 -23.12 -15.68
CA ALA A 62 22.23 -23.77 -15.96
C ALA A 62 21.24 -22.80 -16.60
N VAL A 63 20.26 -23.38 -17.30
CA VAL A 63 19.03 -22.70 -17.71
C VAL A 63 17.86 -23.51 -17.17
N LEU A 64 16.96 -22.87 -16.43
CA LEU A 64 15.74 -23.47 -15.90
C LEU A 64 14.53 -22.91 -16.64
N THR A 65 13.57 -23.79 -16.95
CA THR A 65 12.33 -23.44 -17.66
C THR A 65 11.09 -23.89 -16.87
N GLY A 66 9.91 -23.69 -17.43
CA GLY A 66 8.66 -24.22 -16.88
C GLY A 66 8.64 -25.73 -16.67
N ASP A 67 9.42 -26.49 -17.45
CA ASP A 67 9.55 -27.95 -17.30
C ASP A 67 10.31 -28.32 -16.01
N ASP A 68 11.33 -27.55 -15.63
CA ASP A 68 12.04 -27.73 -14.36
C ASP A 68 11.11 -27.47 -13.16
N VAL A 69 10.25 -26.44 -13.26
CA VAL A 69 9.22 -26.13 -12.25
C VAL A 69 8.22 -27.29 -12.13
N ALA A 70 7.82 -27.86 -13.26
CA ALA A 70 6.92 -29.02 -13.30
C ALA A 70 7.58 -30.28 -12.72
N ALA A 71 8.82 -30.58 -13.11
CA ALA A 71 9.59 -31.73 -12.64
C ALA A 71 9.85 -31.66 -11.13
N ALA A 72 10.03 -30.47 -10.58
CA ALA A 72 10.16 -30.23 -9.13
C ALA A 72 8.81 -30.29 -8.40
N ASN A 73 7.69 -30.47 -9.11
CA ASN A 73 6.32 -30.50 -8.55
C ASN A 73 5.95 -29.20 -7.78
N HIS A 74 6.54 -28.07 -8.17
CA HIS A 74 6.16 -26.78 -7.60
C HIS A 74 4.69 -26.48 -7.87
N LYS A 75 4.06 -25.81 -6.90
CA LYS A 75 2.65 -25.44 -6.95
C LYS A 75 2.45 -24.04 -7.55
N PRO A 76 1.26 -23.72 -8.00
CA PRO A 76 0.93 -22.33 -8.35
C PRO A 76 1.12 -21.40 -7.15
N MET A 77 1.42 -20.16 -7.45
CA MET A 77 1.45 -19.11 -6.42
C MET A 77 0.10 -19.05 -5.68
N PRO A 78 0.11 -18.92 -4.34
CA PRO A 78 -1.12 -18.83 -3.59
C PRO A 78 -1.84 -17.50 -3.88
N ALA A 79 -3.15 -17.54 -4.00
CA ALA A 79 -4.00 -16.36 -3.83
C ALA A 79 -4.30 -16.18 -2.33
N ALA A 80 -4.68 -14.95 -1.92
CA ALA A 80 -5.31 -14.75 -0.62
C ALA A 80 -6.62 -15.56 -0.53
N ALA A 81 -7.23 -15.60 0.66
CA ALA A 81 -8.50 -16.29 0.84
C ALA A 81 -9.50 -15.88 -0.26
N PRO A 82 -10.14 -16.84 -0.94
CA PRO A 82 -11.04 -16.55 -2.04
C PRO A 82 -12.20 -15.64 -1.60
N MET A 83 -12.46 -14.59 -2.37
CA MET A 83 -13.60 -13.72 -2.14
C MET A 83 -14.88 -14.41 -2.64
N LYS A 84 -15.98 -14.18 -1.93
CA LYS A 84 -17.31 -14.60 -2.40
C LYS A 84 -17.99 -13.48 -3.17
N GLY A 85 -18.57 -13.83 -4.29
CA GLY A 85 -19.33 -12.93 -5.15
C GLY A 85 -20.82 -12.97 -4.90
N ARG A 86 -21.58 -12.41 -5.83
CA ARG A 86 -23.04 -12.38 -5.82
C ARG A 86 -23.60 -13.79 -5.73
N GLY A 87 -24.62 -13.98 -4.88
CA GLY A 87 -25.25 -15.28 -4.66
C GLY A 87 -24.32 -16.33 -4.05
N GLY A 88 -23.19 -15.93 -3.45
CA GLY A 88 -22.21 -16.85 -2.87
C GLY A 88 -21.24 -17.49 -3.87
N ALA A 89 -21.22 -17.02 -5.13
CA ALA A 89 -20.32 -17.52 -6.17
C ALA A 89 -18.84 -17.42 -5.71
N GLU A 90 -18.08 -18.47 -5.95
CA GLU A 90 -16.67 -18.51 -5.57
C GLU A 90 -15.79 -17.80 -6.63
N GLN A 91 -14.74 -17.16 -6.16
CA GLN A 91 -13.68 -16.62 -7.00
C GLN A 91 -13.02 -17.73 -7.82
N LYS A 92 -12.84 -17.50 -9.12
CA LYS A 92 -12.23 -18.46 -10.04
C LYS A 92 -10.71 -18.45 -9.92
N PRO A 93 -10.06 -19.63 -10.00
CA PRO A 93 -8.60 -19.72 -9.88
C PRO A 93 -7.89 -19.29 -11.15
N THR A 94 -6.70 -18.71 -10.98
CA THR A 94 -5.78 -18.35 -12.07
C THR A 94 -4.39 -18.88 -11.71
N PRO A 95 -4.07 -20.15 -12.01
CA PRO A 95 -2.80 -20.75 -11.60
C PRO A 95 -1.61 -20.05 -12.27
N ARG A 96 -0.71 -19.45 -11.47
CA ARG A 96 0.52 -18.79 -11.88
C ARG A 96 1.71 -19.54 -11.29
N TYR A 97 2.64 -19.95 -12.13
CA TYR A 97 3.84 -20.69 -11.72
C TYR A 97 5.08 -19.77 -11.68
N SER A 98 6.17 -20.26 -11.10
CA SER A 98 7.44 -19.52 -11.01
C SER A 98 8.05 -19.18 -12.37
N LEU A 99 7.86 -20.05 -13.38
CA LEU A 99 8.18 -19.81 -14.79
C LEU A 99 6.99 -20.24 -15.63
N ALA A 100 6.73 -19.56 -16.73
CA ALA A 100 5.67 -19.91 -17.67
C ALA A 100 5.91 -21.31 -18.24
N ARG A 101 4.86 -22.14 -18.28
CA ARG A 101 4.99 -23.55 -18.68
C ARG A 101 4.63 -23.78 -20.14
N THR A 102 3.43 -23.41 -20.53
CA THR A 102 2.89 -23.69 -21.86
C THR A 102 2.34 -22.44 -22.55
N LYS A 103 2.11 -21.38 -21.82
CA LYS A 103 1.47 -20.16 -22.30
C LYS A 103 1.95 -18.96 -21.51
N VAL A 104 2.22 -17.87 -22.21
CA VAL A 104 2.43 -16.53 -21.61
C VAL A 104 1.17 -15.71 -21.76
N ARG A 105 0.90 -14.83 -20.78
CA ARG A 105 -0.34 -14.07 -20.69
C ARG A 105 -0.16 -12.57 -20.52
N TYR A 106 1.09 -12.11 -20.36
CA TYR A 106 1.43 -10.68 -20.36
C TYR A 106 2.91 -10.48 -20.72
N VAL A 107 3.22 -9.31 -21.28
CA VAL A 107 4.61 -8.92 -21.58
C VAL A 107 5.36 -8.71 -20.27
N GLY A 108 6.49 -9.41 -20.09
CA GLY A 108 7.28 -9.40 -18.86
C GLY A 108 7.11 -10.66 -18.01
N GLU A 109 6.25 -11.62 -18.38
CA GLU A 109 6.11 -12.89 -17.66
C GLU A 109 7.41 -13.70 -17.74
N PRO A 110 7.94 -14.22 -16.60
CA PRO A 110 9.18 -15.01 -16.60
C PRO A 110 9.00 -16.32 -17.34
N VAL A 111 9.85 -16.57 -18.36
CA VAL A 111 9.85 -17.78 -19.19
C VAL A 111 10.98 -18.73 -18.82
N ALA A 112 12.19 -18.20 -18.61
CA ALA A 112 13.34 -18.98 -18.20
C ALA A 112 14.19 -18.22 -17.18
N LEU A 113 14.96 -18.96 -16.38
CA LEU A 113 16.00 -18.43 -15.49
C LEU A 113 17.35 -18.95 -15.95
N VAL A 114 18.22 -18.06 -16.39
CA VAL A 114 19.62 -18.36 -16.66
C VAL A 114 20.44 -18.15 -15.39
N VAL A 115 21.30 -19.09 -15.04
CA VAL A 115 22.24 -19.03 -13.93
C VAL A 115 23.66 -19.09 -14.45
N ALA A 116 24.49 -18.08 -14.11
CA ALA A 116 25.87 -17.99 -14.56
C ALA A 116 26.82 -17.53 -13.43
N GLN A 117 28.13 -17.49 -13.71
CA GLN A 117 29.17 -17.07 -12.76
C GLN A 117 29.13 -15.56 -12.48
N SER A 118 28.57 -14.74 -13.39
CA SER A 118 28.37 -13.31 -13.22
C SER A 118 27.01 -12.87 -13.75
N ALA A 119 26.53 -11.71 -13.30
CA ALA A 119 25.27 -11.15 -13.76
C ALA A 119 25.28 -10.82 -15.27
N ALA A 120 26.40 -10.30 -15.78
CA ALA A 120 26.56 -10.01 -17.21
C ALA A 120 26.48 -11.30 -18.06
N GLN A 121 27.19 -12.36 -17.65
CA GLN A 121 27.11 -13.65 -18.36
C GLN A 121 25.71 -14.25 -18.33
N ALA A 122 24.97 -14.08 -17.22
CA ALA A 122 23.58 -14.56 -17.14
C ALA A 122 22.66 -13.77 -18.08
N GLN A 123 22.87 -12.47 -18.21
CA GLN A 123 22.11 -11.62 -19.12
C GLN A 123 22.42 -11.93 -20.58
N ASP A 124 23.70 -11.94 -20.97
CA ASP A 124 24.14 -12.24 -22.34
C ASP A 124 23.59 -13.61 -22.80
N ALA A 125 23.62 -14.60 -21.91
CA ALA A 125 23.13 -15.94 -22.21
C ALA A 125 21.59 -15.97 -22.30
N ALA A 126 20.88 -15.18 -21.54
CA ALA A 126 19.43 -15.09 -21.65
C ALA A 126 18.98 -14.53 -23.00
N GLU A 127 19.75 -13.59 -23.56
CA GLU A 127 19.51 -13.04 -24.92
C GLU A 127 19.77 -14.04 -26.03
N ALA A 128 20.52 -15.11 -25.77
CA ALA A 128 20.82 -16.20 -26.74
C ALA A 128 19.77 -17.33 -26.73
N ILE A 129 18.79 -17.30 -25.85
CA ILE A 129 17.70 -18.27 -25.79
C ILE A 129 16.66 -17.93 -26.86
N LEU A 130 16.31 -18.90 -27.68
CA LEU A 130 15.24 -18.78 -28.68
C LEU A 130 13.93 -19.35 -28.10
N VAL A 131 12.87 -18.59 -28.19
CA VAL A 131 11.51 -19.03 -27.78
C VAL A 131 10.61 -18.93 -29.01
N ASP A 132 10.02 -20.04 -29.40
CA ASP A 132 9.01 -20.06 -30.44
C ASP A 132 7.63 -19.92 -29.83
N TYR A 133 6.85 -19.00 -30.38
CA TYR A 133 5.50 -18.69 -29.92
C TYR A 133 4.46 -18.91 -31.03
N ASN A 134 3.32 -19.48 -30.63
CA ASN A 134 2.08 -19.38 -31.40
C ASN A 134 1.26 -18.21 -30.80
N GLU A 135 1.30 -17.06 -31.47
CA GLU A 135 0.65 -15.83 -30.97
C GLU A 135 -0.88 -15.96 -30.92
N LEU A 136 -1.46 -15.43 -29.87
CA LEU A 136 -2.90 -15.40 -29.63
C LEU A 136 -3.37 -13.94 -29.52
N PRO A 137 -4.65 -13.65 -29.87
CA PRO A 137 -5.22 -12.33 -29.63
C PRO A 137 -5.13 -11.94 -28.15
N ALA A 138 -4.92 -10.64 -27.89
CA ALA A 138 -4.86 -10.07 -26.54
C ALA A 138 -6.04 -9.13 -26.27
N ALA A 139 -6.41 -8.99 -24.99
CA ALA A 139 -7.33 -7.96 -24.51
C ALA A 139 -6.65 -7.21 -23.35
N VAL A 140 -6.55 -5.90 -23.45
CA VAL A 140 -5.80 -5.06 -22.50
C VAL A 140 -6.69 -4.28 -21.55
N THR A 141 -7.92 -4.00 -21.94
CA THR A 141 -8.91 -3.33 -21.08
C THR A 141 -9.96 -4.31 -20.55
N ALA A 142 -10.51 -4.00 -19.37
CA ALA A 142 -11.57 -4.83 -18.79
C ALA A 142 -12.83 -4.88 -19.67
N GLN A 143 -13.11 -3.82 -20.42
CA GLN A 143 -14.23 -3.73 -21.35
C GLN A 143 -14.04 -4.68 -22.53
N GLU A 144 -12.88 -4.67 -23.18
CA GLU A 144 -12.52 -5.57 -24.27
C GLU A 144 -12.57 -7.03 -23.82
N ALA A 145 -12.00 -7.32 -22.64
CA ALA A 145 -11.95 -8.67 -22.11
C ALA A 145 -13.31 -9.28 -21.77
N LEU A 146 -14.33 -8.43 -21.51
CA LEU A 146 -15.71 -8.85 -21.29
C LEU A 146 -16.57 -8.87 -22.56
N ALA A 147 -16.06 -8.37 -23.69
CA ALA A 147 -16.83 -8.32 -24.94
C ALA A 147 -17.11 -9.74 -25.49
N ALA A 148 -18.18 -9.88 -26.22
CA ALA A 148 -18.49 -11.14 -26.87
C ALA A 148 -17.38 -11.50 -27.89
N GLY A 149 -16.84 -12.72 -27.79
CA GLY A 149 -15.73 -13.18 -28.64
C GLY A 149 -14.34 -12.74 -28.17
N ALA A 150 -14.23 -12.11 -27.00
CA ALA A 150 -12.93 -11.76 -26.42
C ALA A 150 -12.02 -13.00 -26.25
N PRO A 151 -10.69 -12.85 -26.37
CA PRO A 151 -9.74 -13.95 -26.15
C PRO A 151 -9.85 -14.47 -24.72
N GLN A 152 -9.84 -15.80 -24.58
CA GLN A 152 -9.94 -16.49 -23.29
C GLN A 152 -8.54 -16.65 -22.66
N LEU A 153 -8.27 -15.99 -21.53
CA LEU A 153 -6.97 -16.04 -20.88
C LEU A 153 -6.73 -17.35 -20.13
N HIS A 154 -7.73 -17.80 -19.36
CA HIS A 154 -7.69 -19.03 -18.57
C HIS A 154 -8.95 -19.85 -18.85
N ALA A 155 -8.77 -21.16 -19.09
CA ALA A 155 -9.91 -22.06 -19.36
C ALA A 155 -10.90 -22.10 -18.18
N GLU A 156 -10.38 -21.94 -16.96
CA GLU A 156 -11.15 -21.96 -15.71
C GLU A 156 -11.95 -20.68 -15.46
N VAL A 157 -11.72 -19.59 -16.23
CA VAL A 157 -12.34 -18.28 -16.05
C VAL A 157 -13.15 -17.88 -17.30
N PRO A 158 -14.32 -18.49 -17.55
CA PRO A 158 -15.13 -18.18 -18.72
C PRO A 158 -15.45 -16.68 -18.82
N GLY A 159 -15.26 -16.10 -20.02
CA GLY A 159 -15.48 -14.69 -20.29
C GLY A 159 -14.57 -13.76 -19.50
N ASN A 160 -13.40 -14.27 -19.04
CA ASN A 160 -12.42 -13.51 -18.25
C ASN A 160 -12.94 -12.91 -16.94
N LEU A 161 -14.15 -13.28 -16.51
CA LEU A 161 -14.78 -12.79 -15.28
C LEU A 161 -14.40 -13.66 -14.10
N VAL A 162 -13.48 -13.14 -13.25
CA VAL A 162 -13.00 -13.82 -12.03
C VAL A 162 -14.08 -13.83 -10.96
N LEU A 163 -14.74 -12.68 -10.77
CA LEU A 163 -15.75 -12.50 -9.72
C LEU A 163 -16.73 -11.40 -10.10
N ASP A 164 -18.03 -11.65 -9.88
CA ASP A 164 -19.09 -10.64 -9.82
C ASP A 164 -19.40 -10.37 -8.35
N TYR A 165 -18.87 -9.25 -7.84
CA TYR A 165 -18.92 -8.90 -6.42
C TYR A 165 -20.11 -8.00 -6.11
N THR A 166 -20.70 -8.16 -4.92
CA THR A 166 -21.71 -7.26 -4.38
C THR A 166 -21.47 -7.02 -2.89
N GLY A 167 -21.75 -5.79 -2.45
CA GLY A 167 -21.63 -5.40 -1.04
C GLY A 167 -22.61 -4.29 -0.67
N GLY A 168 -22.89 -4.15 0.62
CA GLY A 168 -23.83 -3.15 1.15
C GLY A 168 -25.29 -3.63 1.16
N ASP A 169 -26.23 -2.66 1.17
CA ASP A 169 -27.68 -2.87 1.26
C ASP A 169 -28.36 -2.48 -0.06
N GLU A 170 -28.59 -3.46 -0.93
CA GLU A 170 -29.27 -3.24 -2.23
C GLU A 170 -30.72 -2.79 -2.06
N ALA A 171 -31.47 -3.44 -1.16
CA ALA A 171 -32.91 -3.17 -0.99
C ALA A 171 -33.14 -1.78 -0.37
N GLY A 172 -32.41 -1.43 0.68
CA GLY A 172 -32.48 -0.11 1.30
C GLY A 172 -32.05 1.01 0.35
N THR A 173 -31.01 0.73 -0.47
CA THR A 173 -30.54 1.68 -1.49
C THR A 173 -31.61 1.92 -2.55
N ASN A 174 -32.23 0.88 -3.08
CA ASN A 174 -33.32 1.01 -4.06
C ASN A 174 -34.51 1.79 -3.48
N ALA A 175 -34.87 1.55 -2.22
CA ALA A 175 -35.91 2.30 -1.53
C ALA A 175 -35.56 3.79 -1.31
N ALA A 176 -34.28 4.11 -1.05
CA ALA A 176 -33.80 5.48 -0.96
C ALA A 176 -33.85 6.21 -2.30
N PHE A 177 -33.44 5.55 -3.38
CA PHE A 177 -33.50 6.12 -4.73
C PHE A 177 -34.95 6.37 -5.21
N ALA A 178 -35.91 5.52 -4.82
CA ALA A 178 -37.30 5.72 -5.12
C ALA A 178 -37.93 6.97 -4.48
N LYS A 179 -37.34 7.47 -3.39
CA LYS A 179 -37.77 8.68 -2.64
C LYS A 179 -36.97 9.93 -3.00
N ALA A 180 -35.97 9.81 -3.88
CA ALA A 180 -35.05 10.90 -4.19
C ALA A 180 -35.79 12.04 -4.92
N ALA A 181 -35.61 13.28 -4.46
CA ALA A 181 -36.00 14.48 -5.18
C ALA A 181 -35.01 14.74 -6.34
N ARG A 182 -33.77 14.31 -6.22
CA ARG A 182 -32.75 14.41 -7.26
C ARG A 182 -31.77 13.22 -7.19
N VAL A 183 -31.39 12.74 -8.36
CA VAL A 183 -30.30 11.76 -8.51
C VAL A 183 -29.21 12.41 -9.33
N VAL A 184 -27.98 12.35 -8.81
CA VAL A 184 -26.77 12.79 -9.53
C VAL A 184 -25.92 11.58 -9.84
N LYS A 185 -25.34 11.54 -11.04
CA LYS A 185 -24.54 10.43 -11.55
C LYS A 185 -23.20 10.93 -12.04
N LEU A 186 -22.15 10.18 -11.72
CA LEU A 186 -20.80 10.41 -12.22
C LEU A 186 -20.15 9.08 -12.61
N SER A 187 -19.61 9.03 -13.82
CA SER A 187 -18.69 7.97 -14.23
C SER A 187 -17.26 8.53 -14.26
N ALA A 188 -16.28 7.78 -13.81
CA ALA A 188 -14.89 8.19 -13.83
C ALA A 188 -13.95 6.99 -13.94
N TYR A 189 -12.75 7.25 -14.40
CA TYR A 189 -11.67 6.28 -14.51
C TYR A 189 -10.54 6.59 -13.53
N HIS A 190 -10.06 5.56 -12.90
CA HIS A 190 -8.91 5.57 -12.03
C HIS A 190 -7.74 4.89 -12.74
N SER A 191 -6.76 5.67 -13.21
CA SER A 191 -5.69 5.18 -14.08
C SER A 191 -4.81 4.12 -13.40
N ARG A 192 -4.24 3.24 -14.23
CA ARG A 192 -3.27 2.23 -13.81
C ARG A 192 -1.93 2.86 -13.49
N VAL A 193 -1.29 2.44 -12.39
CA VAL A 193 0.02 2.94 -11.96
C VAL A 193 0.96 1.84 -11.53
N VAL A 194 2.27 2.14 -11.56
CA VAL A 194 3.37 1.29 -11.09
C VAL A 194 3.89 1.84 -9.77
N GLY A 195 4.09 0.98 -8.76
CA GLY A 195 4.49 1.42 -7.42
C GLY A 195 5.91 2.03 -7.32
N ASN A 196 6.81 1.62 -8.19
CA ASN A 196 8.18 2.14 -8.38
C ASN A 196 8.96 2.48 -7.10
N PRO A 197 9.16 1.54 -6.12
CA PRO A 197 10.10 1.78 -5.04
C PRO A 197 11.48 2.15 -5.58
N MET A 198 12.26 2.95 -4.82
CA MET A 198 13.62 3.32 -5.23
C MET A 198 14.52 2.11 -5.40
N GLU A 199 14.41 1.12 -4.53
CA GLU A 199 15.08 -0.17 -4.68
C GLU A 199 14.30 -1.04 -5.67
N PRO A 200 14.89 -1.48 -6.80
CA PRO A 200 14.32 -2.54 -7.63
C PRO A 200 14.20 -3.85 -6.82
N ARG A 201 13.34 -4.78 -7.27
CA ARG A 201 13.31 -6.10 -6.64
C ARG A 201 14.65 -6.80 -6.77
N ALA A 202 15.10 -7.37 -5.65
CA ALA A 202 16.27 -8.24 -5.61
C ALA A 202 15.97 -9.43 -4.71
N ALA A 203 16.58 -10.56 -5.01
CA ALA A 203 16.50 -11.74 -4.17
C ALA A 203 17.73 -12.63 -4.33
N MET A 204 18.05 -13.38 -3.26
CA MET A 204 19.05 -14.44 -3.28
C MET A 204 18.47 -15.67 -2.61
N GLY A 205 18.33 -16.75 -3.37
CA GLY A 205 17.96 -18.07 -2.88
C GLY A 205 19.18 -18.88 -2.48
N SER A 206 19.12 -19.61 -1.37
CA SER A 206 20.09 -20.65 -1.01
C SER A 206 19.40 -21.82 -0.32
N PHE A 207 20.07 -22.97 -0.29
CA PHE A 207 19.57 -24.18 0.34
C PHE A 207 20.67 -24.83 1.16
N ASP A 208 20.35 -25.19 2.39
CA ASP A 208 21.23 -25.95 3.29
C ASP A 208 20.82 -27.44 3.28
N PRO A 209 21.62 -28.34 2.65
CA PRO A 209 21.29 -29.75 2.59
C PRO A 209 21.33 -30.47 3.95
N ALA A 210 22.05 -29.92 4.94
CA ALA A 210 22.15 -30.55 6.26
C ALA A 210 20.86 -30.39 7.07
N SER A 211 20.22 -29.22 7.01
CA SER A 211 18.95 -28.95 7.70
C SER A 211 17.73 -29.14 6.80
N GLY A 212 17.92 -29.16 5.48
CA GLY A 212 16.84 -29.14 4.49
C GLY A 212 16.08 -27.83 4.47
N ILE A 213 16.72 -26.72 4.85
CA ILE A 213 16.11 -25.38 4.93
C ILE A 213 16.50 -24.57 3.69
N TYR A 214 15.49 -23.91 3.12
CA TYR A 214 15.65 -22.89 2.09
C TYR A 214 15.77 -21.51 2.73
N TYR A 215 16.72 -20.71 2.28
CA TYR A 215 16.89 -19.32 2.69
C TYR A 215 16.60 -18.40 1.50
N LEU A 216 15.75 -17.39 1.73
CA LEU A 216 15.44 -16.34 0.76
C LEU A 216 15.79 -15.00 1.38
N HIS A 217 16.85 -14.35 0.86
CA HIS A 217 17.06 -12.92 1.09
C HIS A 217 16.25 -12.15 0.05
N ALA A 218 15.30 -11.32 0.48
CA ALA A 218 14.43 -10.61 -0.46
C ALA A 218 13.91 -9.30 0.11
N THR A 219 13.61 -8.35 -0.79
CA THR A 219 12.87 -7.15 -0.42
C THR A 219 11.44 -7.53 -0.03
N THR A 220 11.04 -7.27 1.22
CA THR A 220 9.70 -7.62 1.71
C THR A 220 9.19 -6.67 2.78
N GLN A 221 7.87 -6.57 2.89
CA GLN A 221 7.17 -5.85 3.95
C GLN A 221 6.87 -6.72 5.19
N GLY A 222 7.20 -8.01 5.14
CA GLY A 222 7.03 -8.93 6.27
C GLY A 222 7.47 -10.34 5.94
N VAL A 223 8.44 -10.86 6.72
CA VAL A 223 9.04 -12.19 6.48
C VAL A 223 8.07 -13.34 6.68
N GLY A 224 7.12 -13.22 7.60
CA GLY A 224 6.16 -14.29 7.90
C GLY A 224 5.24 -14.64 6.73
N PRO A 225 4.47 -13.71 6.16
CA PRO A 225 3.66 -13.95 4.97
C PRO A 225 4.47 -14.36 3.74
N MET A 226 5.66 -13.77 3.53
CA MET A 226 6.56 -14.16 2.44
C MET A 226 6.99 -15.62 2.57
N ARG A 227 7.37 -16.05 3.77
CA ARG A 227 7.71 -17.44 4.10
C ARG A 227 6.56 -18.39 3.75
N ALA A 228 5.33 -18.07 4.17
CA ALA A 228 4.16 -18.91 3.90
C ALA A 228 3.87 -19.03 2.39
N GLN A 229 3.97 -17.94 1.64
CA GLN A 229 3.76 -17.95 0.19
C GLN A 229 4.85 -18.74 -0.53
N CYS A 230 6.12 -18.57 -0.19
CA CYS A 230 7.23 -19.37 -0.78
C CYS A 230 7.09 -20.85 -0.45
N ALA A 231 6.72 -21.20 0.79
CA ALA A 231 6.48 -22.58 1.18
C ALA A 231 5.36 -23.22 0.35
N ALA A 232 4.26 -22.49 0.13
CA ALA A 232 3.17 -22.93 -0.72
C ALA A 232 3.61 -23.16 -2.18
N MET A 233 4.44 -22.26 -2.75
CA MET A 233 4.98 -22.41 -4.10
C MET A 233 5.88 -23.64 -4.24
N LEU A 234 6.72 -23.91 -3.25
CA LEU A 234 7.62 -25.06 -3.27
C LEU A 234 6.91 -26.37 -2.87
N GLY A 235 5.71 -26.32 -2.30
CA GLY A 235 5.00 -27.48 -1.78
C GLY A 235 5.62 -28.07 -0.52
N VAL A 236 6.25 -27.24 0.33
CA VAL A 236 6.90 -27.62 1.59
C VAL A 236 6.24 -26.94 2.79
N GLY A 237 6.54 -27.40 4.01
CA GLY A 237 6.08 -26.72 5.22
C GLY A 237 6.77 -25.35 5.43
N PRO A 238 6.10 -24.36 6.04
CA PRO A 238 6.68 -23.04 6.29
C PRO A 238 7.95 -23.10 7.18
N GLU A 239 8.10 -24.11 8.01
CA GLU A 239 9.28 -24.33 8.84
C GLU A 239 10.53 -24.63 8.02
N LYS A 240 10.38 -25.04 6.75
CA LYS A 240 11.47 -25.29 5.80
C LYS A 240 11.96 -24.04 5.08
N ILE A 241 11.33 -22.91 5.30
CA ILE A 241 11.70 -21.63 4.67
C ILE A 241 12.17 -20.64 5.74
N ARG A 242 13.24 -19.93 5.44
CA ARG A 242 13.71 -18.74 6.17
C ARG A 242 13.74 -17.56 5.22
N VAL A 243 13.10 -16.47 5.59
CA VAL A 243 13.14 -15.22 4.82
C VAL A 243 13.94 -14.20 5.61
N VAL A 244 14.92 -13.60 4.96
CA VAL A 244 15.81 -12.60 5.56
C VAL A 244 15.65 -11.29 4.80
N ALA A 245 15.41 -10.21 5.53
CA ALA A 245 15.44 -8.86 5.03
C ALA A 245 16.00 -7.94 6.10
N GLU A 246 16.86 -7.01 5.74
CA GLU A 246 17.31 -5.95 6.64
C GLU A 246 16.74 -4.62 6.17
N GLU A 247 17.47 -3.87 5.36
CA GLU A 247 16.98 -2.63 4.79
C GLU A 247 16.09 -2.93 3.56
N VAL A 248 15.02 -2.17 3.40
CA VAL A 248 14.12 -2.25 2.25
C VAL A 248 13.90 -0.85 1.71
N GLY A 249 14.28 -0.62 0.46
CA GLY A 249 14.26 0.68 -0.23
C GLY A 249 12.90 1.06 -0.80
N GLY A 250 11.85 0.96 0.03
CA GLY A 250 10.47 1.26 -0.29
C GLY A 250 9.62 0.00 -0.49
N GLY A 251 8.42 0.01 0.08
CA GLY A 251 7.47 -1.12 -0.02
C GLY A 251 6.20 -0.75 -0.77
N PHE A 252 5.43 0.18 -0.24
CA PHE A 252 4.19 0.76 -0.77
C PHE A 252 3.08 -0.24 -1.14
N GLY A 253 3.16 -1.49 -0.67
CA GLY A 253 2.27 -2.59 -1.02
C GLY A 253 2.88 -3.58 -2.02
N VAL A 254 3.68 -3.14 -2.98
CA VAL A 254 4.27 -3.99 -4.03
C VAL A 254 5.40 -4.92 -3.53
N ARG A 255 5.80 -4.81 -2.27
CA ARG A 255 6.73 -5.74 -1.60
C ARG A 255 6.04 -6.66 -0.58
N PHE A 256 4.71 -6.66 -0.59
CA PHE A 256 3.91 -7.48 0.32
C PHE A 256 3.80 -8.94 -0.14
N ASN A 257 3.71 -9.16 -1.45
CA ASN A 257 3.48 -10.46 -2.06
C ASN A 257 4.81 -11.15 -2.44
N ALA A 258 4.81 -12.50 -2.46
CA ALA A 258 5.84 -13.24 -3.16
C ALA A 258 5.69 -13.07 -4.69
N TYR A 259 6.79 -13.16 -5.38
CA TYR A 259 6.86 -13.05 -6.83
C TYR A 259 7.32 -14.37 -7.46
N PRO A 260 6.99 -14.64 -8.73
CA PRO A 260 7.39 -15.87 -9.45
C PRO A 260 8.88 -16.16 -9.35
N GLU A 261 9.70 -15.10 -9.47
CA GLU A 261 11.15 -15.18 -9.46
C GLU A 261 11.71 -15.83 -8.19
N TYR A 262 11.05 -15.64 -7.05
CA TYR A 262 11.54 -16.20 -5.78
C TYR A 262 11.47 -17.73 -5.75
N GLY A 263 10.39 -18.31 -6.29
CA GLY A 263 10.27 -19.76 -6.41
C GLY A 263 11.31 -20.36 -7.38
N ALA A 264 11.58 -19.67 -8.49
CA ALA A 264 12.59 -20.10 -9.46
C ALA A 264 14.02 -20.02 -8.89
N LEU A 265 14.35 -18.96 -8.13
CA LEU A 265 15.65 -18.82 -7.46
C LEU A 265 15.87 -19.89 -6.38
N LEU A 266 14.87 -20.21 -5.60
CA LEU A 266 14.94 -21.28 -4.59
C LEU A 266 15.08 -22.65 -5.24
N LEU A 267 14.38 -22.90 -6.36
CA LEU A 267 14.56 -24.11 -7.16
C LEU A 267 15.99 -24.24 -7.71
N ALA A 268 16.49 -23.16 -8.30
CA ALA A 268 17.84 -23.14 -8.86
C ALA A 268 18.91 -23.37 -7.78
N ALA A 269 18.78 -22.72 -6.62
CA ALA A 269 19.69 -22.90 -5.51
C ALA A 269 19.71 -24.34 -4.97
N HIS A 270 18.55 -24.98 -4.89
CA HIS A 270 18.43 -26.38 -4.48
C HIS A 270 19.07 -27.33 -5.51
N LYS A 271 18.74 -27.17 -6.82
CA LYS A 271 19.29 -28.02 -7.90
C LYS A 271 20.80 -27.90 -8.02
N LEU A 272 21.34 -26.70 -7.85
CA LEU A 272 22.77 -26.41 -8.10
C LEU A 272 23.64 -26.52 -6.84
N GLY A 273 23.04 -26.67 -5.65
CA GLY A 273 23.77 -26.75 -4.37
C GLY A 273 24.57 -25.48 -4.05
N ARG A 274 24.15 -24.31 -4.52
CA ARG A 274 24.84 -23.02 -4.32
C ARG A 274 23.86 -21.86 -4.34
N PRO A 275 24.20 -20.73 -3.64
CA PRO A 275 23.35 -19.55 -3.67
C PRO A 275 23.18 -18.99 -5.08
N VAL A 276 21.96 -18.53 -5.42
CA VAL A 276 21.66 -17.85 -6.68
C VAL A 276 21.07 -16.49 -6.39
N LYS A 277 21.75 -15.43 -6.84
CA LYS A 277 21.39 -14.03 -6.63
C LYS A 277 20.85 -13.43 -7.92
N TRP A 278 19.76 -12.69 -7.81
CA TRP A 278 19.18 -11.87 -8.87
C TRP A 278 18.92 -10.45 -8.34
N VAL A 279 19.27 -9.46 -9.16
CA VAL A 279 18.94 -8.05 -8.93
C VAL A 279 18.24 -7.55 -10.17
N GLY A 280 16.97 -7.20 -10.04
CA GLY A 280 16.16 -6.72 -11.16
C GLY A 280 16.60 -5.32 -11.60
N SER A 281 16.55 -5.09 -12.91
CA SER A 281 16.70 -3.76 -13.49
C SER A 281 15.43 -2.90 -13.28
N ARG A 282 15.53 -1.60 -13.50
CA ARG A 282 14.34 -0.72 -13.47
C ARG A 282 13.32 -1.10 -14.55
N SER A 283 13.76 -1.52 -15.73
CA SER A 283 12.87 -2.01 -16.79
C SER A 283 12.12 -3.27 -16.38
N GLU A 284 12.78 -4.18 -15.66
CA GLU A 284 12.11 -5.37 -15.12
C GLU A 284 11.06 -5.03 -14.05
N VAL A 285 11.26 -3.95 -13.27
CA VAL A 285 10.23 -3.44 -12.32
C VAL A 285 8.97 -3.02 -13.08
N PHE A 286 9.09 -2.28 -14.17
CA PHE A 286 7.94 -1.88 -14.97
C PHE A 286 7.20 -3.07 -15.60
N LEU A 287 7.93 -4.09 -16.04
CA LEU A 287 7.38 -5.25 -16.73
C LEU A 287 6.91 -6.37 -15.80
N GLY A 288 7.47 -6.47 -14.60
CA GLY A 288 7.26 -7.64 -13.74
C GLY A 288 6.70 -7.37 -12.35
N ASP A 289 6.82 -6.13 -11.81
CA ASP A 289 6.22 -5.80 -10.52
C ASP A 289 4.71 -5.63 -10.67
N GLU A 290 3.96 -6.12 -9.69
CA GLU A 290 2.51 -5.93 -9.65
C GLU A 290 2.18 -4.44 -9.71
N GLN A 291 1.23 -4.10 -10.58
CA GLN A 291 0.71 -2.76 -10.78
C GLN A 291 -0.53 -2.52 -9.91
N ALA A 292 -1.17 -1.35 -10.02
CA ALA A 292 -2.32 -1.04 -9.19
C ALA A 292 -3.37 -0.21 -9.90
N ARG A 293 -4.56 -0.17 -9.31
CA ARG A 293 -5.72 0.61 -9.79
C ARG A 293 -6.30 0.03 -11.07
N ASP A 294 -6.52 0.85 -12.12
CA ASP A 294 -7.14 0.47 -13.39
C ASP A 294 -8.62 0.09 -13.21
N ILE A 295 -9.39 1.05 -12.74
CA ILE A 295 -10.80 0.84 -12.38
C ILE A 295 -11.70 1.88 -13.03
N PHE A 296 -12.67 1.43 -13.81
CA PHE A 296 -13.81 2.24 -14.21
C PHE A 296 -14.91 2.13 -13.16
N HIS A 297 -15.45 3.26 -12.73
CA HIS A 297 -16.57 3.28 -11.81
C HIS A 297 -17.66 4.25 -12.24
N THR A 298 -18.86 3.94 -11.84
CA THR A 298 -20.02 4.83 -11.90
C THR A 298 -20.63 4.91 -10.51
N GLY A 299 -20.72 6.13 -9.98
CA GLY A 299 -21.40 6.45 -8.74
C GLY A 299 -22.72 7.17 -9.02
N GLU A 300 -23.74 6.88 -8.22
CA GLU A 300 -25.02 7.61 -8.20
C GLU A 300 -25.38 7.95 -6.75
N ILE A 301 -25.87 9.15 -6.54
CA ILE A 301 -26.28 9.66 -5.23
C ILE A 301 -27.71 10.17 -5.28
N ALA A 302 -28.53 9.70 -4.35
CA ALA A 302 -29.92 10.08 -4.18
C ALA A 302 -30.01 11.17 -3.10
N LEU A 303 -30.61 12.30 -3.43
CA LEU A 303 -30.76 13.47 -2.55
C LEU A 303 -32.25 13.76 -2.29
N ASP A 304 -32.56 14.25 -1.08
CA ASP A 304 -33.84 14.88 -0.80
C ASP A 304 -33.89 16.33 -1.33
N GLY A 305 -35.05 17.01 -1.18
CA GLY A 305 -35.22 18.38 -1.62
C GLY A 305 -34.35 19.42 -0.88
N ALA A 306 -33.76 19.06 0.25
CA ALA A 306 -32.88 19.90 1.04
C ALA A 306 -31.38 19.60 0.81
N GLY A 307 -31.05 18.62 -0.03
CA GLY A 307 -29.67 18.20 -0.32
C GLY A 307 -29.09 17.24 0.75
N ARG A 308 -29.93 16.53 1.51
CA ARG A 308 -29.50 15.42 2.34
C ARG A 308 -29.31 14.17 1.49
N ILE A 309 -28.26 13.40 1.77
CA ILE A 309 -27.98 12.13 1.12
C ILE A 309 -28.95 11.08 1.68
N LEU A 310 -29.74 10.48 0.80
CA LEU A 310 -30.65 9.39 1.12
C LEU A 310 -30.01 8.02 0.87
N GLY A 311 -29.19 7.92 -0.17
CA GLY A 311 -28.51 6.69 -0.52
C GLY A 311 -27.48 6.89 -1.64
N MET A 312 -26.58 5.91 -1.77
CA MET A 312 -25.54 5.89 -2.79
C MET A 312 -25.43 4.49 -3.41
N ARG A 313 -25.12 4.40 -4.69
CA ARG A 313 -24.76 3.13 -5.33
C ARG A 313 -23.58 3.32 -6.26
N PHE A 314 -22.72 2.30 -6.29
CA PHE A 314 -21.52 2.27 -7.11
C PHE A 314 -21.47 1.00 -7.94
N THR A 315 -21.10 1.14 -9.19
CA THR A 315 -20.74 0.02 -10.06
C THR A 315 -19.33 0.21 -10.57
N TYR A 316 -18.55 -0.86 -10.70
CA TYR A 316 -17.18 -0.75 -11.19
C TYR A 316 -16.72 -1.97 -11.98
N LEU A 317 -15.74 -1.75 -12.87
CA LEU A 317 -14.94 -2.77 -13.53
C LEU A 317 -13.49 -2.63 -13.07
N ALA A 318 -12.94 -3.67 -12.47
CA ALA A 318 -11.56 -3.72 -12.00
C ALA A 318 -10.72 -4.65 -12.87
N ASN A 319 -9.67 -4.12 -13.48
CA ASN A 319 -8.72 -4.88 -14.26
C ASN A 319 -7.69 -5.55 -13.34
N LEU A 320 -7.71 -6.89 -13.25
CA LEU A 320 -6.78 -7.66 -12.42
C LEU A 320 -5.45 -8.00 -13.14
N GLY A 321 -5.32 -7.67 -14.43
CA GLY A 321 -4.25 -8.17 -15.26
C GLY A 321 -4.39 -9.67 -15.56
N ALA A 322 -3.29 -10.33 -15.89
CA ALA A 322 -3.31 -11.71 -16.40
C ALA A 322 -3.58 -12.78 -15.32
N TYR A 323 -3.39 -12.44 -14.06
CA TYR A 323 -3.56 -13.35 -12.92
C TYR A 323 -4.14 -12.64 -11.71
N VAL A 324 -4.82 -13.37 -10.87
CA VAL A 324 -5.21 -12.88 -9.54
C VAL A 324 -3.98 -12.89 -8.64
N ALA A 325 -3.40 -11.73 -8.40
CA ALA A 325 -2.32 -11.56 -7.43
C ALA A 325 -2.81 -11.85 -6.00
N PHE A 326 -1.88 -12.13 -5.07
CA PHE A 326 -2.21 -12.51 -3.69
C PHE A 326 -3.21 -11.56 -3.02
N THR A 327 -3.05 -10.24 -3.19
CA THR A 327 -3.97 -9.25 -2.63
C THR A 327 -4.98 -8.70 -3.64
N GLY A 328 -4.93 -9.09 -4.91
CA GLY A 328 -5.68 -8.46 -6.01
C GLY A 328 -7.20 -8.41 -5.81
N SER A 329 -7.81 -9.54 -5.47
CA SER A 329 -9.26 -9.57 -5.22
C SER A 329 -9.66 -8.82 -3.96
N PHE A 330 -8.92 -8.98 -2.85
CA PHE A 330 -9.19 -8.29 -1.60
C PHE A 330 -9.18 -6.76 -1.76
N VAL A 331 -8.18 -6.23 -2.47
CA VAL A 331 -8.03 -4.79 -2.74
C VAL A 331 -9.22 -4.23 -3.51
N ASN A 332 -9.70 -4.99 -4.50
CA ASN A 332 -10.77 -4.56 -5.40
C ASN A 332 -12.18 -4.98 -4.95
N THR A 333 -12.33 -5.49 -3.72
CA THR A 333 -13.62 -5.88 -3.13
C THR A 333 -13.76 -5.32 -1.71
N MET A 334 -13.54 -6.15 -0.70
CA MET A 334 -13.78 -5.79 0.70
C MET A 334 -13.04 -4.51 1.12
N ASN A 335 -11.76 -4.38 0.77
CA ASN A 335 -10.95 -3.26 1.25
C ASN A 335 -11.38 -1.91 0.65
N MET A 336 -11.92 -1.92 -0.57
CA MET A 336 -12.52 -0.75 -1.20
C MET A 336 -13.88 -0.43 -0.59
N VAL A 337 -14.73 -1.45 -0.39
CA VAL A 337 -16.12 -1.27 0.06
C VAL A 337 -16.21 -0.91 1.54
N ASN A 338 -15.23 -1.32 2.34
CA ASN A 338 -15.18 -1.08 3.78
C ASN A 338 -15.31 0.40 4.19
N VAL A 339 -14.93 1.35 3.34
CA VAL A 339 -14.99 2.80 3.60
C VAL A 339 -15.78 3.58 2.55
N ILE A 340 -16.59 2.91 1.75
CA ILE A 340 -17.27 3.54 0.61
C ILE A 340 -18.33 4.59 1.00
N SER A 341 -18.86 4.57 2.22
CA SER A 341 -19.70 5.63 2.75
C SER A 341 -18.93 6.86 3.25
N GLY A 342 -17.60 6.77 3.36
CA GLY A 342 -16.75 7.85 3.84
C GLY A 342 -17.13 8.31 5.26
N VAL A 343 -17.06 9.61 5.45
CA VAL A 343 -17.44 10.30 6.70
C VAL A 343 -18.92 10.71 6.73
N TYR A 344 -19.73 10.24 5.76
CA TYR A 344 -21.12 10.70 5.59
C TYR A 344 -22.15 9.83 6.32
N ASP A 345 -23.16 10.49 6.87
CA ASP A 345 -24.28 9.88 7.62
C ASP A 345 -25.29 9.25 6.66
N VAL A 346 -24.91 8.12 6.07
CA VAL A 346 -25.73 7.36 5.12
C VAL A 346 -25.62 5.87 5.38
N GLN A 347 -26.77 5.17 5.45
CA GLN A 347 -26.85 3.71 5.64
C GLN A 347 -27.20 2.96 4.36
N ALA A 348 -27.94 3.61 3.44
CA ALA A 348 -28.36 3.01 2.18
C ALA A 348 -27.25 3.12 1.13
N VAL A 349 -26.30 2.19 1.15
CA VAL A 349 -25.19 2.13 0.19
C VAL A 349 -25.10 0.73 -0.41
N HIS A 350 -25.05 0.65 -1.74
CA HIS A 350 -24.88 -0.59 -2.48
C HIS A 350 -23.74 -0.49 -3.48
N VAL A 351 -22.95 -1.56 -3.57
CA VAL A 351 -21.80 -1.64 -4.47
C VAL A 351 -21.84 -2.92 -5.29
N GLN A 352 -21.58 -2.80 -6.59
CA GLN A 352 -21.40 -3.93 -7.51
C GLN A 352 -20.07 -3.79 -8.24
N GLY A 353 -19.30 -4.88 -8.33
CA GLY A 353 -18.02 -4.87 -9.02
C GLY A 353 -17.78 -6.12 -9.85
N LYS A 354 -17.20 -5.96 -11.02
CA LYS A 354 -16.70 -7.07 -11.83
C LYS A 354 -15.19 -7.04 -11.84
N LEU A 355 -14.58 -8.16 -11.44
CA LEU A 355 -13.14 -8.36 -11.44
C LEU A 355 -12.75 -9.15 -12.69
N VAL A 356 -11.95 -8.57 -13.56
CA VAL A 356 -11.76 -9.02 -14.94
C VAL A 356 -10.28 -9.26 -15.23
N LEU A 357 -9.96 -10.35 -15.93
CA LEU A 357 -8.62 -10.62 -16.42
C LEU A 357 -8.35 -9.94 -17.75
N THR A 358 -7.10 -9.49 -17.95
CA THR A 358 -6.59 -8.93 -19.20
C THR A 358 -5.16 -9.37 -19.45
N ASN A 359 -4.65 -9.21 -20.67
CA ASN A 359 -3.28 -9.54 -21.03
C ASN A 359 -2.28 -8.44 -20.62
N THR A 360 -2.34 -8.04 -19.34
CA THR A 360 -1.46 -7.04 -18.76
C THR A 360 -0.85 -7.56 -17.44
N VAL A 361 0.15 -6.86 -16.91
CA VAL A 361 0.75 -7.18 -15.60
C VAL A 361 -0.34 -7.30 -14.52
N PRO A 362 -0.28 -8.27 -13.59
CA PRO A 362 -1.26 -8.37 -12.51
C PRO A 362 -1.34 -7.12 -11.63
N THR A 363 -2.54 -6.80 -11.15
CA THR A 363 -2.76 -5.70 -10.20
C THR A 363 -2.92 -6.22 -8.77
N ALA A 364 -2.36 -5.47 -7.82
CA ALA A 364 -2.35 -5.81 -6.41
C ALA A 364 -2.40 -4.57 -5.51
N ALA A 365 -2.02 -4.75 -4.24
CA ALA A 365 -1.96 -3.66 -3.29
C ALA A 365 -0.90 -2.62 -3.67
N TYR A 366 -1.31 -1.37 -3.71
CA TYR A 366 -0.47 -0.19 -3.74
C TYR A 366 -1.04 0.83 -2.76
N ARG A 367 -0.22 1.59 -2.08
CA ARG A 367 -0.52 2.50 -0.95
C ARG A 367 -1.99 2.92 -0.89
N GLY A 368 -2.69 2.52 0.20
CA GLY A 368 -4.13 2.66 0.37
C GLY A 368 -4.98 1.46 -0.08
N ALA A 369 -4.47 0.60 -0.98
CA ALA A 369 -5.02 -0.73 -1.32
C ALA A 369 -6.55 -0.75 -1.56
N GLY A 370 -7.06 0.05 -2.50
CA GLY A 370 -8.49 0.18 -2.84
C GLY A 370 -9.20 1.36 -2.15
N ARG A 371 -8.79 1.76 -0.94
CA ARG A 371 -9.38 2.90 -0.22
C ARG A 371 -9.22 4.24 -0.95
N PRO A 372 -8.09 4.56 -1.61
CA PRO A 372 -8.00 5.76 -2.44
C PRO A 372 -8.95 5.75 -3.63
N VAL A 373 -9.26 4.57 -4.20
CA VAL A 373 -10.25 4.44 -5.28
C VAL A 373 -11.64 4.72 -4.75
N ALA A 374 -12.01 4.17 -3.57
CA ALA A 374 -13.28 4.43 -2.92
C ALA A 374 -13.44 5.91 -2.57
N SER A 375 -12.41 6.52 -1.95
CA SER A 375 -12.41 7.94 -1.61
C SER A 375 -12.52 8.82 -2.85
N TYR A 376 -11.79 8.50 -3.92
CA TYR A 376 -11.88 9.21 -5.19
C TYR A 376 -13.29 9.13 -5.80
N ALA A 377 -13.86 7.93 -5.89
CA ALA A 377 -15.20 7.72 -6.42
C ALA A 377 -16.25 8.49 -5.61
N LEU A 378 -16.18 8.42 -4.29
CA LEU A 378 -17.10 9.08 -3.37
C LEU A 378 -16.95 10.60 -3.42
N GLU A 379 -15.76 11.14 -3.16
CA GLU A 379 -15.54 12.57 -3.03
C GLU A 379 -15.72 13.36 -4.33
N ARG A 380 -15.46 12.70 -5.49
CA ARG A 380 -15.82 13.22 -6.80
C ARG A 380 -17.33 13.31 -6.98
N LEU A 381 -18.09 12.27 -6.56
CA LEU A 381 -19.53 12.25 -6.63
C LEU A 381 -20.18 13.26 -5.68
N ILE A 382 -19.63 13.43 -4.46
CA ILE A 382 -20.04 14.43 -3.48
C ILE A 382 -19.88 15.85 -4.04
N ASP A 383 -18.74 16.12 -4.68
CA ASP A 383 -18.47 17.43 -5.28
C ASP A 383 -19.44 17.73 -6.44
N GLU A 384 -19.67 16.74 -7.30
CA GLU A 384 -20.62 16.84 -8.41
C GLU A 384 -22.07 17.04 -7.92
N ALA A 385 -22.44 16.36 -6.83
CA ALA A 385 -23.75 16.51 -6.20
C ALA A 385 -23.97 17.92 -5.66
N ALA A 386 -22.96 18.50 -4.99
CA ALA A 386 -23.00 19.87 -4.51
C ALA A 386 -23.20 20.87 -5.66
N HIS A 387 -22.42 20.74 -6.73
CA HIS A 387 -22.56 21.57 -7.92
C HIS A 387 -23.94 21.41 -8.58
N ALA A 388 -24.45 20.20 -8.70
CA ALA A 388 -25.74 19.92 -9.35
C ALA A 388 -26.93 20.59 -8.64
N ILE A 389 -26.81 20.88 -7.34
CA ILE A 389 -27.88 21.60 -6.58
C ILE A 389 -27.50 23.04 -6.26
N GLY A 390 -26.36 23.56 -6.77
CA GLY A 390 -25.92 24.93 -6.56
C GLY A 390 -25.50 25.24 -5.11
N MET A 391 -25.06 24.24 -4.35
CA MET A 391 -24.61 24.40 -2.96
C MET A 391 -23.06 24.48 -2.91
N ASP A 392 -22.51 25.29 -1.98
CA ASP A 392 -21.07 25.29 -1.69
C ASP A 392 -20.61 23.87 -1.29
N THR A 393 -19.48 23.44 -1.85
CA THR A 393 -19.01 22.05 -1.72
C THR A 393 -18.62 21.71 -0.27
N ALA A 394 -18.13 22.66 0.53
CA ALA A 394 -17.86 22.44 1.95
C ALA A 394 -19.17 22.42 2.77
N GLU A 395 -20.15 23.25 2.43
CA GLU A 395 -21.44 23.27 3.12
C GLU A 395 -22.25 22.00 2.84
N PHE A 396 -22.18 21.47 1.60
CA PHE A 396 -22.80 20.18 1.27
C PHE A 396 -22.21 19.04 2.12
N ARG A 397 -20.88 19.04 2.28
CA ARG A 397 -20.18 18.08 3.15
C ARG A 397 -20.64 18.23 4.59
N ARG A 398 -20.51 19.44 5.16
CA ARG A 398 -20.91 19.73 6.55
C ARG A 398 -22.32 19.25 6.85
N LYS A 399 -23.26 19.48 5.96
CA LYS A 399 -24.66 19.06 6.09
C LYS A 399 -24.84 17.56 6.21
N ASN A 400 -23.94 16.77 5.60
CA ASN A 400 -24.07 15.32 5.45
C ASN A 400 -23.06 14.52 6.29
N LEU A 401 -22.17 15.17 7.07
CA LEU A 401 -21.22 14.46 7.95
C LEU A 401 -21.92 13.66 9.05
N VAL A 402 -21.29 12.58 9.48
CA VAL A 402 -21.65 11.89 10.73
C VAL A 402 -21.36 12.83 11.90
N PRO A 403 -22.37 13.24 12.69
CA PRO A 403 -22.13 14.11 13.84
C PRO A 403 -21.45 13.36 14.97
N SER A 404 -20.60 14.06 15.74
CA SER A 404 -19.83 13.47 16.87
C SER A 404 -20.71 12.79 17.91
N SER A 405 -21.99 13.20 18.05
CA SER A 405 -22.95 12.59 18.98
C SER A 405 -23.42 11.17 18.58
N LYS A 406 -23.09 10.70 17.37
CA LYS A 406 -23.45 9.35 16.89
C LYS A 406 -22.35 8.31 17.10
N PHE A 407 -21.16 8.69 17.57
CA PHE A 407 -20.10 7.72 17.85
C PHE A 407 -20.40 6.87 19.10
N PRO A 408 -20.08 5.57 19.10
CA PRO A 408 -19.56 4.79 17.96
C PRO A 408 -20.57 4.64 16.83
N TYR A 409 -20.14 4.82 15.57
CA TYR A 409 -21.00 4.83 14.39
C TYR A 409 -20.75 3.61 13.50
N LYS A 410 -21.75 2.74 13.40
CA LYS A 410 -21.69 1.57 12.54
C LYS A 410 -22.09 1.92 11.11
N ILE A 411 -21.20 1.62 10.14
CA ILE A 411 -21.44 1.83 8.71
C ILE A 411 -21.97 0.56 8.04
N VAL A 412 -22.47 0.69 6.82
CA VAL A 412 -23.11 -0.39 6.04
C VAL A 412 -22.21 -1.60 5.82
N SER A 413 -20.88 -1.42 5.76
CA SER A 413 -19.91 -2.52 5.62
C SER A 413 -19.75 -3.38 6.89
N GLY A 414 -20.29 -2.92 8.01
CA GLY A 414 -20.17 -3.57 9.32
C GLY A 414 -19.02 -3.04 10.17
N PHE A 415 -18.14 -2.18 9.65
CA PHE A 415 -17.18 -1.46 10.48
C PHE A 415 -17.89 -0.46 11.41
N GLU A 416 -17.22 -0.15 12.50
CA GLU A 416 -17.70 0.79 13.51
C GLU A 416 -16.62 1.84 13.75
N TYR A 417 -16.93 3.11 13.40
CA TYR A 417 -16.09 4.24 13.72
C TYR A 417 -16.20 4.51 15.21
N ASP A 418 -15.12 4.35 15.94
CA ASP A 418 -15.08 4.46 17.40
C ASP A 418 -15.11 5.91 17.89
N CYS A 419 -14.48 6.81 17.16
CA CYS A 419 -14.35 8.24 17.50
C CYS A 419 -14.09 9.09 16.26
N GLY A 420 -14.35 10.40 16.39
CA GLY A 420 -14.05 11.40 15.36
C GLY A 420 -14.73 12.74 15.67
N ASP A 421 -14.22 13.81 15.05
CA ASP A 421 -14.82 15.14 15.03
C ASP A 421 -14.76 15.71 13.61
N PHE A 422 -15.56 15.14 12.72
CA PHE A 422 -15.53 15.50 11.30
C PHE A 422 -15.98 16.93 11.02
N GLU A 423 -16.91 17.47 11.81
CA GLU A 423 -17.39 18.85 11.67
C GLU A 423 -16.34 19.86 12.15
N GLY A 424 -15.72 19.62 13.33
CA GLY A 424 -14.64 20.46 13.86
C GLY A 424 -13.42 20.46 12.95
N LEU A 425 -13.03 19.29 12.43
CA LEU A 425 -11.94 19.13 11.48
C LEU A 425 -12.19 19.91 10.18
N LEU A 426 -13.39 19.80 9.58
CA LEU A 426 -13.78 20.57 8.39
C LEU A 426 -13.76 22.08 8.67
N ALA A 427 -14.26 22.51 9.85
CA ALA A 427 -14.27 23.92 10.22
C ALA A 427 -12.86 24.48 10.38
N GLN A 428 -11.93 23.73 11.00
CA GLN A 428 -10.52 24.09 11.13
C GLN A 428 -9.86 24.22 9.75
N ALA A 429 -10.01 23.20 8.90
CA ALA A 429 -9.44 23.20 7.56
C ALA A 429 -9.92 24.38 6.70
N ARG A 430 -11.22 24.70 6.74
CA ARG A 430 -11.79 25.88 6.05
C ARG A 430 -11.16 27.18 6.52
N LYS A 431 -11.02 27.35 7.83
CA LYS A 431 -10.44 28.55 8.42
C LYS A 431 -8.97 28.73 8.01
N GLU A 432 -8.18 27.66 8.12
CA GLU A 432 -6.75 27.69 7.84
C GLU A 432 -6.43 27.82 6.35
N ALA A 433 -7.28 27.27 5.47
CA ALA A 433 -7.18 27.42 4.03
C ALA A 433 -7.70 28.79 3.53
N ASP A 434 -8.20 29.66 4.39
CA ASP A 434 -8.90 30.90 4.01
C ASP A 434 -9.96 30.64 2.92
N TRP A 435 -10.90 29.73 3.23
CA TRP A 435 -11.93 29.26 2.30
C TRP A 435 -12.72 30.42 1.68
N ASP A 436 -13.10 31.43 2.48
CA ASP A 436 -13.94 32.53 2.05
C ASP A 436 -13.19 33.55 1.17
N GLY A 437 -11.86 33.66 1.31
CA GLY A 437 -11.00 34.51 0.47
C GLY A 437 -10.77 33.98 -0.95
N PHE A 438 -11.23 32.76 -1.28
CA PHE A 438 -10.96 32.12 -2.57
C PHE A 438 -11.48 32.90 -3.78
N ALA A 439 -12.65 33.54 -3.69
CA ALA A 439 -13.23 34.31 -4.79
C ALA A 439 -12.31 35.46 -5.25
N ALA A 440 -11.66 36.14 -4.30
CA ALA A 440 -10.71 37.21 -4.61
C ALA A 440 -9.45 36.65 -5.27
N ARG A 441 -8.92 35.50 -4.81
CA ARG A 441 -7.76 34.85 -5.42
C ARG A 441 -8.07 34.37 -6.84
N ARG A 442 -9.24 33.74 -7.07
CA ARG A 442 -9.70 33.37 -8.42
C ARG A 442 -9.80 34.54 -9.37
N ALA A 443 -10.37 35.68 -8.92
CA ALA A 443 -10.44 36.89 -9.71
C ALA A 443 -9.04 37.46 -10.02
N ALA A 444 -8.08 37.32 -9.11
CA ALA A 444 -6.69 37.74 -9.37
C ALA A 444 -6.03 36.89 -10.46
N SER A 445 -6.18 35.57 -10.39
CA SER A 445 -5.67 34.64 -11.40
C SER A 445 -6.30 34.88 -12.79
N ALA A 446 -7.61 35.14 -12.84
CA ALA A 446 -8.31 35.45 -14.09
C ALA A 446 -7.77 36.73 -14.77
N ARG A 447 -7.34 37.77 -14.01
CA ARG A 447 -6.69 38.95 -14.57
C ARG A 447 -5.36 38.65 -15.23
N ASN A 448 -4.71 37.55 -14.82
CA ASN A 448 -3.47 37.05 -15.42
C ASN A 448 -3.71 35.98 -16.49
N GLY A 449 -4.95 35.80 -16.95
CA GLY A 449 -5.31 34.81 -17.97
C GLY A 449 -5.36 33.38 -17.51
N LYS A 450 -5.15 33.09 -16.21
CA LYS A 450 -5.13 31.73 -15.64
C LYS A 450 -6.50 31.31 -15.13
N LEU A 451 -6.76 30.00 -15.15
CA LEU A 451 -7.95 29.37 -14.55
C LEU A 451 -7.60 28.84 -13.17
N ARG A 452 -8.17 29.44 -12.11
CA ARG A 452 -7.96 28.98 -10.74
C ARG A 452 -9.12 28.17 -10.24
N GLY A 453 -8.84 26.97 -9.72
CA GLY A 453 -9.81 26.06 -9.12
C GLY A 453 -9.48 25.71 -7.69
N ARG A 454 -10.50 25.37 -6.93
CA ARG A 454 -10.39 24.90 -5.55
C ARG A 454 -11.07 23.54 -5.40
N GLY A 455 -10.38 22.61 -4.74
CA GLY A 455 -10.91 21.30 -4.40
C GLY A 455 -10.87 21.02 -2.90
N ILE A 456 -11.79 20.19 -2.47
CA ILE A 456 -11.89 19.72 -1.09
C ILE A 456 -12.17 18.21 -1.08
N SER A 457 -11.62 17.52 -0.08
CA SER A 457 -11.91 16.12 0.22
C SER A 457 -12.00 15.92 1.73
N THR A 458 -13.09 15.29 2.19
CA THR A 458 -13.22 14.84 3.58
C THR A 458 -13.14 13.32 3.59
N TYR A 459 -11.94 12.82 3.78
CA TYR A 459 -11.68 11.38 3.66
C TYR A 459 -11.66 10.67 5.01
N ILE A 460 -11.83 9.36 4.97
CA ILE A 460 -11.54 8.43 6.06
C ILE A 460 -10.82 7.21 5.50
N GLU A 461 -9.91 6.67 6.28
CA GLU A 461 -9.23 5.42 6.01
C GLU A 461 -9.59 4.41 7.11
N ALA A 462 -9.74 3.14 6.76
CA ALA A 462 -9.74 2.04 7.72
C ALA A 462 -8.38 1.37 7.70
N THR A 463 -7.66 1.39 8.80
CA THR A 463 -6.42 0.62 8.90
C THR A 463 -6.70 -0.88 8.88
N ALA A 464 -5.73 -1.69 8.48
CA ALA A 464 -5.92 -3.14 8.54
C ALA A 464 -6.01 -3.59 10.01
N ALA A 465 -7.09 -4.28 10.34
CA ALA A 465 -7.13 -5.13 11.53
C ALA A 465 -6.11 -6.28 11.36
N GLY A 466 -5.76 -6.99 12.43
CA GLY A 466 -4.91 -8.18 12.36
C GLY A 466 -5.51 -9.26 11.45
N GLY A 467 -4.70 -10.23 11.02
CA GLY A 467 -5.24 -11.35 10.24
C GLY A 467 -4.23 -12.16 9.44
N PHE A 468 -3.02 -11.65 9.21
CA PHE A 468 -1.95 -12.40 8.55
C PHE A 468 -1.11 -13.23 9.53
N ALA A 469 -1.11 -12.84 10.79
CA ALA A 469 -0.47 -13.56 11.89
C ALA A 469 -1.41 -13.60 13.11
N PRO A 470 -1.33 -14.66 13.96
CA PRO A 470 -2.22 -14.81 15.11
C PRO A 470 -1.93 -13.82 16.24
N TYR A 471 -0.75 -13.22 16.28
CA TYR A 471 -0.30 -12.20 17.23
C TYR A 471 0.88 -11.41 16.67
N ASP A 472 1.22 -10.32 17.34
CA ASP A 472 2.44 -9.56 17.09
C ASP A 472 3.44 -9.85 18.22
N GLN A 473 4.51 -10.61 17.92
CA GLN A 473 5.54 -10.98 18.87
C GLN A 473 6.61 -9.89 18.96
N VAL A 474 6.99 -9.58 20.19
CA VAL A 474 8.09 -8.69 20.52
C VAL A 474 9.03 -9.41 21.46
N VAL A 475 10.33 -9.49 21.13
CA VAL A 475 11.32 -9.97 22.06
C VAL A 475 12.22 -8.79 22.46
N ILE A 476 12.40 -8.59 23.75
CA ILE A 476 13.24 -7.52 24.32
C ILE A 476 14.36 -8.17 25.11
N ASN A 477 15.61 -7.94 24.72
CA ASN A 477 16.78 -8.47 25.35
C ASN A 477 17.67 -7.34 25.89
N TRP A 478 18.20 -7.54 27.10
CA TRP A 478 19.17 -6.68 27.73
C TRP A 478 20.58 -7.19 27.45
N GLU A 479 21.36 -6.42 26.70
CA GLU A 479 22.70 -6.79 26.31
C GLU A 479 23.71 -6.45 27.41
N LYS A 480 24.84 -7.17 27.42
CA LYS A 480 25.90 -6.96 28.41
C LYS A 480 26.53 -5.55 28.36
N ASP A 481 26.51 -4.88 27.22
CA ASP A 481 27.01 -3.52 27.03
C ASP A 481 26.00 -2.44 27.47
N GLY A 482 24.85 -2.85 28.02
CA GLY A 482 23.76 -1.98 28.47
C GLY A 482 22.90 -1.45 27.37
N THR A 483 22.99 -2.00 26.15
CA THR A 483 22.00 -1.77 25.07
C THR A 483 20.77 -2.65 25.28
N VAL A 484 19.66 -2.27 24.65
CA VAL A 484 18.40 -3.02 24.65
C VAL A 484 18.04 -3.36 23.21
N THR A 485 17.96 -4.65 22.89
CA THR A 485 17.63 -5.12 21.56
C THR A 485 16.14 -5.45 21.49
N LEU A 486 15.44 -4.81 20.54
CA LEU A 486 14.04 -5.06 20.20
C LEU A 486 13.98 -5.95 18.97
N HIS A 487 13.34 -7.11 19.06
CA HIS A 487 13.19 -8.03 17.93
C HIS A 487 11.72 -8.10 17.50
N THR A 488 11.47 -8.06 16.20
CA THR A 488 10.15 -8.27 15.57
C THR A 488 10.30 -8.81 14.15
N ALA A 489 9.20 -9.30 13.57
CA ALA A 489 9.14 -9.78 12.18
C ALA A 489 8.42 -8.80 11.22
N SER A 490 8.10 -7.58 11.68
CA SER A 490 7.52 -6.52 10.84
C SER A 490 8.62 -5.57 10.37
N HIS A 491 8.72 -5.37 9.03
CA HIS A 491 9.86 -4.69 8.44
C HIS A 491 9.67 -3.17 8.32
N ASN A 492 10.75 -2.45 8.55
CA ASN A 492 10.91 -1.05 8.18
C ASN A 492 11.27 -0.94 6.69
N HIS A 493 10.60 -0.07 5.96
CA HIS A 493 10.90 0.30 4.58
C HIS A 493 10.79 1.81 4.36
N GLY A 494 11.23 2.59 5.38
CA GLY A 494 11.29 4.04 5.40
C GLY A 494 10.33 4.74 6.36
N GLN A 495 9.46 4.00 7.08
CA GLN A 495 8.46 4.59 7.97
C GLN A 495 8.94 4.79 9.42
N GLY A 496 10.24 4.62 9.71
CA GLY A 496 10.84 5.02 10.99
C GLY A 496 10.54 4.10 12.17
N HIS A 497 10.42 2.79 11.96
CA HIS A 497 10.14 1.82 13.03
C HIS A 497 11.24 1.76 14.08
N GLU A 498 12.52 1.87 13.69
CA GLU A 498 13.64 1.85 14.60
C GLU A 498 13.52 2.98 15.64
N THR A 499 13.18 4.16 15.17
CA THR A 499 12.93 5.32 16.02
C THR A 499 11.65 5.19 16.85
N THR A 500 10.51 4.90 16.23
CA THR A 500 9.21 4.93 16.94
C THR A 500 9.08 3.83 17.98
N PHE A 501 9.57 2.62 17.71
CA PHE A 501 9.54 1.54 18.71
C PHE A 501 10.50 1.82 19.87
N ALA A 502 11.69 2.34 19.57
CA ALA A 502 12.61 2.77 20.59
C ALA A 502 12.03 3.89 21.47
N GLN A 503 11.33 4.89 20.88
CA GLN A 503 10.66 5.95 21.63
C GLN A 503 9.59 5.40 22.58
N ILE A 504 8.76 4.46 22.12
CA ILE A 504 7.71 3.85 22.94
C ILE A 504 8.31 3.12 24.13
N VAL A 505 9.31 2.26 23.89
CA VAL A 505 9.92 1.45 24.95
C VAL A 505 10.78 2.33 25.90
N ALA A 506 11.53 3.29 25.34
CA ALA A 506 12.33 4.24 26.12
C ALA A 506 11.47 5.09 27.05
N GLY A 507 10.30 5.53 26.59
CA GLY A 507 9.37 6.33 27.40
C GLY A 507 8.84 5.58 28.64
N VAL A 508 8.68 4.26 28.54
CA VAL A 508 8.26 3.41 29.67
C VAL A 508 9.43 3.05 30.57
N LEU A 509 10.54 2.58 29.98
CA LEU A 509 11.67 2.06 30.74
C LEU A 509 12.58 3.16 31.32
N GLY A 510 12.44 4.42 30.89
CA GLY A 510 13.30 5.53 31.31
C GLY A 510 14.76 5.37 30.87
N VAL A 511 15.00 4.58 29.82
CA VAL A 511 16.33 4.34 29.25
C VAL A 511 16.53 5.27 28.05
N PRO A 512 17.72 5.89 27.87
CA PRO A 512 17.98 6.75 26.72
C PRO A 512 17.73 6.04 25.39
N ILE A 513 17.03 6.70 24.46
CA ILE A 513 16.65 6.12 23.16
C ILE A 513 17.85 5.59 22.35
N THR A 514 19.03 6.19 22.51
CA THR A 514 20.27 5.79 21.84
C THR A 514 20.82 4.42 22.31
N LYS A 515 20.25 3.86 23.37
CA LYS A 515 20.56 2.52 23.85
C LYS A 515 19.77 1.41 23.18
N PHE A 516 18.77 1.76 22.37
CA PHE A 516 17.92 0.78 21.70
C PHE A 516 18.43 0.43 20.31
N ARG A 517 18.23 -0.83 19.92
CA ARG A 517 18.49 -1.36 18.58
C ARG A 517 17.30 -2.19 18.14
N LEU A 518 16.83 -2.01 16.89
CA LEU A 518 15.79 -2.83 16.30
C LEU A 518 16.41 -3.92 15.41
N ARG A 519 15.92 -5.14 15.58
CA ARG A 519 16.22 -6.29 14.72
C ARG A 519 14.93 -6.81 14.13
N THR A 520 14.78 -6.81 12.81
CA THR A 520 13.53 -7.12 12.14
C THR A 520 13.46 -8.52 11.52
N SER A 521 14.58 -9.14 11.22
CA SER A 521 14.66 -10.56 10.87
C SER A 521 16.10 -11.04 11.01
N GLU A 522 16.24 -12.15 11.67
CA GLU A 522 17.49 -12.90 11.69
C GLU A 522 17.23 -14.29 11.11
N ALA A 523 18.21 -14.86 10.41
CA ALA A 523 18.07 -16.14 9.72
C ALA A 523 17.61 -17.28 10.63
N ASP A 524 17.89 -17.18 11.92
CA ASP A 524 17.64 -18.22 12.91
C ASP A 524 16.35 -17.99 13.72
N THR A 525 15.66 -16.86 13.57
CA THR A 525 14.44 -16.54 14.32
C THR A 525 13.18 -16.83 13.53
N ASN A 526 12.20 -17.45 14.20
CA ASN A 526 10.86 -17.68 13.66
C ASN A 526 9.83 -16.75 14.30
N LEU A 527 10.19 -15.48 14.47
CA LEU A 527 9.28 -14.50 15.05
C LEU A 527 7.99 -14.40 14.26
N VAL A 528 6.90 -14.17 14.98
CA VAL A 528 5.55 -14.08 14.43
C VAL A 528 5.08 -12.63 14.58
N ALA A 529 4.84 -11.97 13.47
CA ALA A 529 4.22 -10.64 13.47
C ALA A 529 3.43 -10.44 12.18
N ASN A 530 2.45 -9.56 12.23
CA ASN A 530 1.78 -9.11 11.03
C ASN A 530 2.74 -8.27 10.19
N PRO A 531 2.65 -8.33 8.86
CA PRO A 531 3.50 -7.54 7.97
C PRO A 531 3.17 -6.05 8.09
N THR A 532 4.10 -5.20 7.68
CA THR A 532 3.80 -3.79 7.47
C THR A 532 2.92 -3.60 6.24
N GLY A 533 1.71 -3.12 6.45
CA GLY A 533 0.72 -2.87 5.39
C GLY A 533 -0.62 -2.48 5.99
N GLY A 534 -1.43 -1.71 5.25
CA GLY A 534 -2.73 -1.24 5.72
C GLY A 534 -2.62 -0.30 6.93
N SER A 535 -1.57 0.49 7.03
CA SER A 535 -1.33 1.52 8.07
C SER A 535 -1.38 1.01 9.51
N ARG A 536 -1.15 -0.31 9.74
CA ARG A 536 -1.44 -0.97 11.03
C ARG A 536 -0.25 -1.10 12.00
N THR A 537 0.98 -0.98 11.54
CA THR A 537 2.14 -1.41 12.32
C THR A 537 2.27 -0.68 13.64
N LEU A 538 2.05 0.64 13.67
CA LEU A 538 2.18 1.41 14.90
C LEU A 538 1.09 1.03 15.93
N HIS A 539 -0.18 1.04 15.54
CA HIS A 539 -1.25 0.75 16.50
C HIS A 539 -1.30 -0.73 16.92
N GLY A 540 -0.83 -1.66 16.09
CA GLY A 540 -0.69 -3.08 16.41
C GLY A 540 0.60 -3.35 17.18
N LEU A 541 1.72 -3.44 16.47
CA LEU A 541 3.02 -3.80 17.05
C LEU A 541 3.56 -2.76 18.04
N GLY A 542 3.32 -1.47 17.81
CA GLY A 542 3.68 -0.41 18.77
C GLY A 542 2.94 -0.56 20.10
N SER A 543 1.68 -1.03 20.09
CA SER A 543 0.95 -1.38 21.32
C SER A 543 1.57 -2.59 22.02
N ALA A 544 2.00 -3.60 21.27
CA ALA A 544 2.72 -4.75 21.83
C ALA A 544 4.05 -4.32 22.49
N MET A 545 4.80 -3.40 21.85
CA MET A 545 6.03 -2.79 22.41
C MET A 545 5.74 -2.07 23.74
N LEU A 546 4.67 -1.28 23.79
CA LEU A 546 4.25 -0.55 25.01
C LEU A 546 3.91 -1.51 26.14
N LEU A 547 3.12 -2.54 25.86
CA LEU A 547 2.70 -3.51 26.85
C LEU A 547 3.86 -4.38 27.33
N ALA A 548 4.74 -4.81 26.42
CA ALA A 548 5.96 -5.53 26.75
C ALA A 548 6.88 -4.71 27.69
N ALA A 549 7.07 -3.43 27.40
CA ALA A 549 7.86 -2.56 28.26
C ALA A 549 7.24 -2.40 29.67
N ARG A 550 5.92 -2.27 29.76
CA ARG A 550 5.21 -2.22 31.05
C ARG A 550 5.35 -3.53 31.84
N GLU A 551 5.29 -4.67 31.15
CA GLU A 551 5.49 -5.99 31.79
C GLU A 551 6.92 -6.14 32.33
N ILE A 552 7.93 -5.66 31.60
CA ILE A 552 9.32 -5.64 32.09
C ILE A 552 9.43 -4.83 33.39
N VAL A 553 8.79 -3.67 33.46
CA VAL A 553 8.76 -2.87 34.71
C VAL A 553 8.10 -3.64 35.86
N GLN A 554 7.04 -4.40 35.60
CA GLN A 554 6.37 -5.20 36.63
C GLN A 554 7.26 -6.40 37.07
N ASN A 555 7.88 -7.10 36.12
CA ASN A 555 8.80 -8.21 36.42
C ASN A 555 10.02 -7.76 37.20
N GLY A 556 10.50 -6.55 36.95
CA GLY A 556 11.63 -5.96 37.67
C GLY A 556 11.34 -5.60 39.14
N LEU A 557 10.08 -5.46 39.55
CA LEU A 557 9.72 -5.13 40.94
C LEU A 557 10.18 -6.21 41.91
N ASP A 558 10.10 -7.47 41.56
CA ASP A 558 10.54 -8.57 42.45
C ASP A 558 12.05 -8.55 42.65
N LEU A 559 12.81 -8.37 41.57
CA LEU A 559 14.27 -8.25 41.62
C LEU A 559 14.72 -6.98 42.37
N ALA A 560 14.02 -5.88 42.15
CA ALA A 560 14.31 -4.60 42.83
C ALA A 560 13.99 -4.69 44.35
N ALA A 561 12.93 -5.39 44.73
CA ALA A 561 12.60 -5.64 46.14
C ALA A 561 13.67 -6.45 46.86
N GLU A 562 14.20 -7.47 46.19
CA GLU A 562 15.31 -8.27 46.69
C GLU A 562 16.58 -7.39 46.83
N GLU A 563 16.97 -6.67 45.80
CA GLU A 563 18.18 -5.83 45.79
C GLU A 563 18.14 -4.64 46.80
N LEU A 564 16.96 -4.09 47.03
CA LEU A 564 16.75 -2.99 47.95
C LEU A 564 16.31 -3.45 49.35
N GLU A 565 16.21 -4.77 49.59
CA GLU A 565 15.78 -5.36 50.86
C GLU A 565 14.50 -4.73 51.41
N THR A 566 13.42 -4.68 50.57
CA THR A 566 12.18 -4.03 50.90
C THR A 566 10.98 -4.82 50.35
N ALA A 567 9.77 -4.50 50.84
CA ALA A 567 8.57 -5.09 50.26
C ALA A 567 8.27 -4.48 48.88
N LYS A 568 7.76 -5.31 47.96
CA LYS A 568 7.35 -4.86 46.60
C LYS A 568 6.32 -3.73 46.63
N THR A 569 5.44 -3.70 47.63
CA THR A 569 4.43 -2.65 47.84
C THR A 569 5.01 -1.30 48.17
N ASP A 570 6.24 -1.27 48.69
CA ASP A 570 6.91 -0.03 49.10
C ASP A 570 7.73 0.57 47.97
N LEU A 571 7.81 -0.14 46.83
CA LEU A 571 8.48 0.35 45.64
C LEU A 571 7.55 1.15 44.74
N GLU A 572 8.12 2.13 44.05
CA GLU A 572 7.58 2.79 42.89
C GLU A 572 8.60 2.78 41.75
N PHE A 573 8.14 2.71 40.50
CA PHE A 573 9.01 2.87 39.34
C PHE A 573 8.79 4.24 38.71
N ARG A 574 9.88 5.01 38.61
CA ARG A 574 9.84 6.35 38.04
C ARG A 574 11.16 6.68 37.36
N GLU A 575 11.10 7.25 36.13
CA GLU A 575 12.28 7.75 35.41
C GLU A 575 13.41 6.72 35.27
N GLY A 576 13.06 5.45 35.03
CA GLY A 576 14.03 4.36 34.86
C GLY A 576 14.57 3.76 36.16
N GLU A 577 14.03 4.13 37.31
CA GLU A 577 14.50 3.66 38.61
C GLU A 577 13.37 3.08 39.45
N TYR A 578 13.65 1.98 40.14
CA TYR A 578 12.86 1.47 41.25
C TYR A 578 13.30 2.19 42.52
N ARG A 579 12.38 2.85 43.22
CA ARG A 579 12.64 3.68 44.39
C ARG A 579 11.81 3.19 45.58
N ILE A 580 12.39 3.17 46.79
CA ILE A 580 11.61 2.96 48.00
C ILE A 580 10.91 4.26 48.31
N LYS A 581 9.56 4.22 48.37
CA LYS A 581 8.72 5.37 48.65
C LYS A 581 9.16 6.12 49.89
N GLY A 582 9.33 7.44 49.81
CA GLY A 582 9.72 8.29 50.93
C GLY A 582 11.20 8.23 51.31
N THR A 583 12.08 7.58 50.53
CA THR A 583 13.50 7.50 50.79
C THR A 583 14.31 7.87 49.53
N ASP A 584 15.64 7.94 49.64
CA ASP A 584 16.61 8.12 48.55
C ASP A 584 17.15 6.80 48.01
N ARG A 585 16.75 5.66 48.61
CA ARG A 585 17.20 4.32 48.16
C ARG A 585 16.52 3.96 46.84
N ARG A 586 17.34 3.65 45.85
CA ARG A 586 16.90 3.34 44.49
C ARG A 586 17.86 2.45 43.74
N ILE A 587 17.38 1.80 42.70
CA ILE A 587 18.19 1.07 41.73
C ILE A 587 17.65 1.34 40.29
N ALA A 588 18.56 1.69 39.39
CA ALA A 588 18.21 1.87 37.98
C ALA A 588 17.88 0.52 37.34
N ILE A 589 16.88 0.47 36.43
CA ILE A 589 16.50 -0.74 35.70
C ILE A 589 17.67 -1.31 34.91
N THR A 590 18.54 -0.45 34.35
CA THR A 590 19.75 -0.86 33.64
C THR A 590 20.75 -1.56 34.56
N ALA A 591 20.95 -1.05 35.78
CA ALA A 591 21.79 -1.68 36.78
C ALA A 591 21.20 -3.01 37.25
N LEU A 592 19.89 -3.08 37.40
CA LEU A 592 19.18 -4.30 37.78
C LEU A 592 19.34 -5.37 36.69
N ALA A 593 19.18 -5.01 35.41
CA ALA A 593 19.39 -5.91 34.27
C ALA A 593 20.84 -6.45 34.20
N GLN A 594 21.86 -5.61 34.52
CA GLN A 594 23.24 -6.01 34.55
C GLN A 594 23.58 -6.96 35.71
N LYS A 595 22.96 -6.76 36.87
CA LYS A 595 23.11 -7.65 38.04
C LYS A 595 22.40 -9.00 37.83
N HIS A 596 21.34 -9.03 37.11
CA HIS A 596 20.50 -10.22 36.85
C HIS A 596 20.36 -10.51 35.35
N PRO A 597 21.43 -10.92 34.65
CA PRO A 597 21.43 -11.16 33.21
C PRO A 597 20.31 -12.10 32.79
N GLY A 598 19.53 -11.70 31.78
CA GLY A 598 18.44 -12.47 31.20
C GLY A 598 17.15 -12.48 32.03
N LYS A 599 17.12 -11.95 33.26
CA LYS A 599 15.92 -11.97 34.10
C LYS A 599 14.89 -10.91 33.72
N LEU A 600 15.31 -9.86 33.02
CA LEU A 600 14.43 -8.85 32.47
C LEU A 600 14.22 -9.00 30.96
N ASP A 601 14.77 -10.06 30.37
CA ASP A 601 14.45 -10.41 28.97
C ASP A 601 13.00 -10.88 28.90
N LEU A 602 12.33 -10.51 27.80
CA LEU A 602 10.91 -10.82 27.64
C LEU A 602 10.60 -11.26 26.20
N ASP A 603 9.95 -12.41 26.05
CA ASP A 603 9.27 -12.84 24.81
C ASP A 603 7.77 -12.60 24.97
N PHE A 604 7.31 -11.47 24.46
CA PHE A 604 5.93 -11.01 24.58
C PHE A 604 5.14 -11.35 23.32
N LYS A 605 3.98 -11.97 23.51
CA LYS A 605 3.05 -12.39 22.44
C LYS A 605 1.71 -11.74 22.66
N GLU A 606 1.58 -10.52 22.19
CA GLU A 606 0.31 -9.80 22.24
C GLU A 606 -0.73 -10.50 21.36
N ARG A 607 -1.87 -10.84 21.95
CA ARG A 607 -3.03 -11.43 21.26
C ARG A 607 -4.23 -10.50 21.17
N PRO A 608 -4.12 -9.17 21.24
CA PRO A 608 -5.32 -8.36 21.17
C PRO A 608 -5.95 -8.53 19.79
N LYS A 609 -7.26 -8.57 19.78
CA LYS A 609 -7.98 -8.10 18.61
C LYS A 609 -7.73 -6.60 18.53
N VAL A 610 -6.67 -6.19 17.86
CA VAL A 610 -6.48 -4.78 17.55
C VAL A 610 -7.46 -4.46 16.43
N PRO A 611 -8.58 -3.78 16.71
CA PRO A 611 -9.54 -3.41 15.69
C PRO A 611 -8.89 -2.42 14.72
N ALA A 612 -9.50 -2.23 13.56
CA ALA A 612 -9.11 -1.14 12.67
C ALA A 612 -9.21 0.19 13.40
N THR A 613 -8.31 1.11 13.09
CA THR A 613 -8.45 2.53 13.48
C THR A 613 -8.86 3.33 12.25
N PHE A 614 -9.43 4.50 12.46
CA PHE A 614 -10.02 5.30 11.40
C PHE A 614 -9.36 6.69 11.32
N PRO A 615 -8.12 6.79 10.80
CA PRO A 615 -7.55 8.09 10.47
C PRO A 615 -8.43 8.77 9.43
N ASN A 616 -8.62 10.07 9.58
CA ASN A 616 -9.47 10.85 8.72
C ASN A 616 -8.92 12.27 8.57
N GLY A 617 -9.41 13.02 7.59
CA GLY A 617 -8.88 14.34 7.35
C GLY A 617 -9.74 15.16 6.39
N CYS A 618 -9.43 16.45 6.32
CA CYS A 618 -9.93 17.38 5.33
C CYS A 618 -8.75 18.00 4.58
N HIS A 619 -8.62 17.68 3.30
CA HIS A 619 -7.65 18.29 2.42
C HIS A 619 -8.31 19.36 1.56
N ILE A 620 -7.64 20.52 1.41
CA ILE A 620 -8.09 21.63 0.57
C ILE A 620 -6.90 22.04 -0.32
N ALA A 621 -7.13 22.07 -1.63
CA ALA A 621 -6.13 22.46 -2.60
C ALA A 621 -6.64 23.55 -3.52
N GLU A 622 -5.74 24.42 -3.97
CA GLU A 622 -5.98 25.34 -5.07
C GLU A 622 -4.98 25.08 -6.18
N VAL A 623 -5.48 25.04 -7.41
CA VAL A 623 -4.64 24.90 -8.61
C VAL A 623 -4.83 26.08 -9.54
N GLU A 624 -3.80 26.41 -10.32
CA GLU A 624 -3.88 27.30 -11.47
C GLU A 624 -3.57 26.54 -12.74
N ILE A 625 -4.37 26.75 -13.77
CA ILE A 625 -4.16 26.19 -15.10
C ILE A 625 -3.80 27.30 -16.07
N GLU A 626 -2.69 27.11 -16.80
CA GLU A 626 -2.34 27.93 -17.97
C GLU A 626 -3.10 27.39 -19.20
N PRO A 627 -4.13 28.11 -19.71
CA PRO A 627 -5.02 27.53 -20.73
C PRO A 627 -4.35 27.29 -22.08
N GLU A 628 -3.26 28.01 -22.39
CA GLU A 628 -2.56 27.88 -23.66
C GLU A 628 -1.58 26.71 -23.72
N THR A 629 -1.13 26.20 -22.57
CA THR A 629 -0.24 25.02 -22.45
C THR A 629 -0.91 23.82 -21.81
N GLY A 630 -1.96 24.04 -21.01
CA GLY A 630 -2.59 23.02 -20.17
C GLY A 630 -1.81 22.70 -18.91
N GLU A 631 -0.73 23.42 -18.61
CA GLU A 631 0.06 23.21 -17.39
C GLU A 631 -0.78 23.52 -16.15
N VAL A 632 -0.70 22.64 -15.15
CA VAL A 632 -1.43 22.74 -13.88
C VAL A 632 -0.42 22.89 -12.75
N GLU A 633 -0.53 23.98 -12.01
CA GLU A 633 0.28 24.29 -10.84
C GLU A 633 -0.54 24.14 -9.55
N ILE A 634 -0.02 23.45 -8.55
CA ILE A 634 -0.62 23.43 -7.20
C ILE A 634 -0.12 24.68 -6.46
N VAL A 635 -0.97 25.68 -6.35
CA VAL A 635 -0.61 26.98 -5.75
C VAL A 635 -0.85 27.04 -4.24
N SER A 636 -1.65 26.15 -3.70
CA SER A 636 -1.86 26.00 -2.25
C SER A 636 -2.36 24.58 -1.94
N TYR A 637 -1.86 24.01 -0.88
CA TYR A 637 -2.34 22.73 -0.35
C TYR A 637 -2.33 22.74 1.18
N LEU A 638 -3.48 22.45 1.78
CA LEU A 638 -3.65 22.21 3.22
C LEU A 638 -4.16 20.80 3.45
N ALA A 639 -3.52 20.07 4.34
CA ALA A 639 -4.05 18.83 4.92
C ALA A 639 -4.23 19.03 6.42
N CYS A 640 -5.46 18.86 6.90
CA CYS A 640 -5.82 18.87 8.32
C CYS A 640 -6.28 17.45 8.66
N ASP A 641 -5.52 16.74 9.53
CA ASP A 641 -5.67 15.29 9.71
C ASP A 641 -5.82 14.89 11.16
N ASP A 642 -6.60 13.84 11.38
CA ASP A 642 -6.74 13.14 12.66
C ASP A 642 -5.99 11.80 12.63
N ALA A 643 -4.83 11.78 13.25
CA ALA A 643 -3.99 10.59 13.46
C ALA A 643 -4.06 10.07 14.91
N GLY A 644 -4.99 10.58 15.72
CA GLY A 644 -5.00 10.32 17.16
C GLY A 644 -3.75 10.88 17.84
N ASN A 645 -3.19 10.14 18.79
CA ASN A 645 -1.93 10.54 19.43
C ASN A 645 -0.74 10.31 18.50
N LEU A 646 0.09 11.34 18.30
CA LEU A 646 1.33 11.24 17.53
C LEU A 646 2.47 10.70 18.41
N ILE A 647 3.14 9.66 17.94
CA ILE A 647 4.35 9.15 18.61
C ILE A 647 5.58 9.95 18.18
N ASN A 648 5.68 10.26 16.87
CA ASN A 648 6.73 11.08 16.29
C ASN A 648 6.16 11.95 15.18
N GLU A 649 6.07 13.24 15.42
CA GLU A 649 5.47 14.22 14.50
C GLU A 649 6.21 14.26 13.15
N GLN A 650 7.55 14.29 13.17
CA GLN A 650 8.36 14.34 11.96
C GLN A 650 8.10 13.13 11.06
N ILE A 651 7.97 11.93 11.63
CA ILE A 651 7.68 10.71 10.87
C ILE A 651 6.26 10.76 10.31
N VAL A 652 5.27 11.20 11.09
CA VAL A 652 3.89 11.37 10.63
C VAL A 652 3.83 12.35 9.47
N HIS A 653 4.45 13.52 9.60
CA HIS A 653 4.53 14.51 8.52
C HIS A 653 5.23 13.94 7.27
N GLY A 654 6.33 13.19 7.45
CA GLY A 654 7.00 12.51 6.35
C GLY A 654 6.11 11.51 5.62
N GLN A 655 5.27 10.76 6.35
CA GLN A 655 4.28 9.85 5.75
C GLN A 655 3.20 10.62 4.99
N MET A 656 2.69 11.72 5.55
CA MET A 656 1.67 12.55 4.88
C MET A 656 2.23 13.22 3.62
N HIS A 657 3.40 13.86 3.69
CA HIS A 657 4.08 14.44 2.51
C HIS A 657 4.26 13.41 1.40
N GLY A 658 4.80 12.23 1.73
CA GLY A 658 5.01 11.17 0.76
C GLY A 658 3.72 10.61 0.19
N GLY A 659 2.65 10.50 0.99
CA GLY A 659 1.32 10.07 0.54
C GLY A 659 0.66 11.06 -0.39
N ILE A 660 0.67 12.35 -0.03
CA ILE A 660 0.12 13.44 -0.82
C ILE A 660 0.86 13.58 -2.16
N THR A 661 2.20 13.48 -2.14
CA THR A 661 3.01 13.54 -3.37
C THR A 661 2.73 12.38 -4.32
N GLN A 662 2.55 11.15 -3.80
CA GLN A 662 2.14 10.02 -4.63
C GLN A 662 0.73 10.21 -5.21
N GLY A 663 -0.21 10.76 -4.44
CA GLY A 663 -1.53 11.11 -4.95
C GLY A 663 -1.48 12.19 -6.04
N ALA A 664 -0.66 13.22 -5.85
CA ALA A 664 -0.43 14.26 -6.86
C ALA A 664 0.21 13.67 -8.14
N GLY A 665 1.21 12.81 -8.00
CA GLY A 665 1.79 12.08 -9.13
C GLY A 665 0.75 11.33 -9.95
N HIS A 666 -0.14 10.62 -9.27
CA HIS A 666 -1.22 9.86 -9.90
C HIS A 666 -2.23 10.80 -10.62
N ILE A 667 -2.55 11.95 -10.04
CA ILE A 667 -3.48 12.91 -10.65
C ILE A 667 -2.87 13.63 -11.86
N PHE A 668 -1.58 13.93 -11.84
CA PHE A 668 -0.99 14.83 -12.86
C PHE A 668 -0.08 14.13 -13.87
N HIS A 669 0.52 12.98 -13.54
CA HIS A 669 1.64 12.45 -14.32
C HIS A 669 1.58 10.95 -14.59
N GLU A 670 1.33 10.12 -13.56
CA GLU A 670 1.59 8.69 -13.59
C GLU A 670 0.49 7.90 -14.32
N GLN A 671 0.88 7.14 -15.32
CA GLN A 671 -0.01 6.19 -15.99
C GLN A 671 0.79 5.07 -16.65
N ALA A 672 0.45 3.81 -16.37
CA ALA A 672 0.89 2.66 -17.15
C ALA A 672 -0.01 2.52 -18.38
N VAL A 673 0.57 2.70 -19.57
CA VAL A 673 -0.13 2.68 -20.86
C VAL A 673 0.32 1.45 -21.62
N PHE A 674 -0.64 0.66 -22.10
CA PHE A 674 -0.43 -0.48 -22.98
C PHE A 674 -1.00 -0.19 -24.37
N ASP A 675 -0.33 -0.68 -25.42
CA ASP A 675 -0.94 -0.68 -26.74
C ASP A 675 -1.96 -1.83 -26.91
N ALA A 676 -2.63 -1.88 -28.05
CA ALA A 676 -3.63 -2.91 -28.35
C ALA A 676 -3.01 -4.34 -28.40
N GLY A 677 -1.71 -4.47 -28.61
CA GLY A 677 -0.96 -5.73 -28.58
C GLY A 677 -0.54 -6.15 -27.18
N GLY A 678 -0.77 -5.31 -26.16
CA GLY A 678 -0.39 -5.56 -24.78
C GLY A 678 1.05 -5.20 -24.43
N GLN A 679 1.76 -4.45 -25.29
CA GLN A 679 3.08 -3.91 -25.00
C GLN A 679 2.96 -2.72 -24.03
N LEU A 680 3.80 -2.68 -23.00
CA LEU A 680 3.86 -1.54 -22.09
C LEU A 680 4.63 -0.38 -22.74
N LEU A 681 3.94 0.70 -23.09
CA LEU A 681 4.52 1.89 -23.73
C LEU A 681 5.26 2.79 -22.74
N THR A 682 4.87 2.77 -21.47
CA THR A 682 5.46 3.58 -20.39
C THR A 682 6.39 2.73 -19.51
N GLY A 683 7.33 2.03 -20.13
CA GLY A 683 8.21 1.04 -19.49
C GLY A 683 9.51 1.62 -18.91
N SER A 684 9.68 2.92 -18.85
CA SER A 684 10.87 3.60 -18.32
C SER A 684 10.51 4.94 -17.67
N PHE A 685 11.42 5.53 -16.88
CA PHE A 685 11.24 6.89 -16.36
C PHE A 685 11.31 8.00 -17.43
N MET A 686 11.60 7.68 -18.68
CA MET A 686 11.47 8.61 -19.81
C MET A 686 10.00 8.80 -20.19
N ASP A 687 9.20 7.74 -20.07
CA ASP A 687 7.81 7.69 -20.53
C ASP A 687 6.82 7.71 -19.35
N TYR A 688 7.19 7.12 -18.24
CA TYR A 688 6.42 7.11 -17.00
C TYR A 688 6.89 8.26 -16.09
N ALA A 689 6.13 9.34 -16.04
CA ALA A 689 6.52 10.55 -15.34
C ALA A 689 6.25 10.42 -13.82
N MET A 690 7.33 10.29 -13.05
CA MET A 690 7.28 10.32 -11.58
C MET A 690 7.15 11.76 -11.05
N PRO A 691 6.53 11.97 -9.87
CA PRO A 691 6.56 13.26 -9.18
C PRO A 691 7.99 13.75 -8.97
N ARG A 692 8.23 15.03 -9.24
CA ARG A 692 9.53 15.67 -9.00
C ARG A 692 9.46 16.59 -7.78
N PRO A 693 10.60 16.87 -7.11
CA PRO A 693 10.64 17.85 -6.05
C PRO A 693 10.00 19.18 -6.49
N GLY A 694 9.15 19.76 -5.64
CA GLY A 694 8.42 20.99 -5.95
C GLY A 694 7.03 20.80 -6.57
N LEU A 695 6.63 19.59 -6.96
CA LEU A 695 5.27 19.36 -7.50
C LEU A 695 4.17 19.82 -6.54
N VAL A 696 4.31 19.57 -5.25
CA VAL A 696 3.39 20.04 -4.21
C VAL A 696 4.10 21.15 -3.42
N GLY A 697 4.18 22.33 -4.02
CA GLY A 697 4.70 23.53 -3.37
C GLY A 697 3.76 24.04 -2.29
N GLY A 698 4.33 24.60 -1.19
CA GLY A 698 3.52 25.24 -0.14
C GLY A 698 2.59 24.30 0.62
N LEU A 699 2.93 23.01 0.70
CA LEU A 699 2.17 22.03 1.47
C LEU A 699 2.21 22.38 2.97
N ARG A 700 1.03 22.59 3.54
CA ARG A 700 0.82 22.80 4.97
C ARG A 700 0.10 21.61 5.56
N LEU A 701 0.67 21.08 6.66
CA LEU A 701 0.04 20.03 7.46
C LEU A 701 -0.40 20.62 8.79
N THR A 702 -1.60 20.30 9.21
CA THR A 702 -2.13 20.63 10.52
C THR A 702 -2.87 19.43 11.12
N GLU A 703 -3.06 19.43 12.41
CA GLU A 703 -3.57 18.29 13.14
C GLU A 703 -4.84 18.64 13.88
N HIS A 704 -5.78 17.69 13.89
CA HIS A 704 -7.01 17.74 14.67
C HIS A 704 -7.18 16.43 15.42
N PRO A 705 -6.34 16.16 16.47
CA PRO A 705 -6.22 14.83 17.05
C PRO A 705 -7.45 14.44 17.88
N VAL A 706 -8.05 13.31 17.56
CA VAL A 706 -9.08 12.62 18.34
C VAL A 706 -8.56 11.23 18.69
N PRO A 707 -7.93 11.03 19.85
CA PRO A 707 -7.35 9.75 20.23
C PRO A 707 -8.38 8.62 20.28
N THR A 708 -8.03 7.46 19.69
CA THR A 708 -8.86 6.26 19.78
C THR A 708 -8.71 5.56 21.14
N ALA A 709 -9.78 4.95 21.63
CA ALA A 709 -9.75 4.10 22.81
C ALA A 709 -9.45 2.62 22.49
N THR A 710 -9.34 2.26 21.21
CA THR A 710 -9.23 0.87 20.76
C THR A 710 -7.82 0.28 20.87
N ASN A 711 -6.81 1.13 21.14
CA ASN A 711 -5.45 0.70 21.44
C ASN A 711 -4.80 1.57 22.52
N PRO A 712 -3.83 1.04 23.28
CA PRO A 712 -3.25 1.73 24.42
C PRO A 712 -2.38 2.96 24.07
N LEU A 713 -2.00 3.12 22.80
CA LEU A 713 -1.30 4.31 22.31
C LEU A 713 -2.26 5.46 22.01
N GLY A 714 -3.54 5.19 21.80
CA GLY A 714 -4.51 6.18 21.31
C GLY A 714 -4.19 6.67 19.89
N ALA A 715 -3.35 5.97 19.16
CA ALA A 715 -2.86 6.34 17.84
C ALA A 715 -3.73 5.74 16.72
N LYS A 716 -3.84 6.46 15.60
CA LYS A 716 -4.41 5.98 14.35
C LYS A 716 -3.30 5.86 13.29
N GLY A 717 -3.42 4.89 12.39
CA GLY A 717 -2.39 4.69 11.36
C GLY A 717 -2.48 5.72 10.23
N VAL A 718 -1.35 6.28 9.78
CA VAL A 718 -1.32 7.34 8.75
C VAL A 718 -0.56 6.97 7.49
N GLY A 719 -0.04 5.73 7.42
CA GLY A 719 0.84 5.31 6.32
C GLY A 719 0.25 5.51 4.92
N GLU A 720 -1.07 5.46 4.79
CA GLU A 720 -1.80 5.52 3.51
C GLU A 720 -2.79 6.69 3.45
N ALA A 721 -2.95 7.45 4.53
CA ALA A 721 -3.91 8.55 4.67
C ALA A 721 -3.69 9.65 3.61
N GLY A 722 -2.47 10.12 3.44
CA GLY A 722 -2.14 11.19 2.51
C GLY A 722 -2.56 10.92 1.06
N VAL A 723 -2.39 9.69 0.54
CA VAL A 723 -2.82 9.35 -0.82
C VAL A 723 -4.34 9.24 -0.92
N THR A 724 -5.02 8.83 0.17
CA THR A 724 -6.48 8.68 0.20
C THR A 724 -7.18 10.03 0.12
N GLY A 725 -6.66 11.05 0.82
CA GLY A 725 -7.23 12.41 0.83
C GLY A 725 -6.84 13.24 -0.38
N SER A 726 -5.59 13.12 -0.88
CA SER A 726 -5.05 14.02 -1.89
C SER A 726 -5.64 13.82 -3.29
N MET A 727 -5.91 12.59 -3.69
CA MET A 727 -6.37 12.31 -5.05
C MET A 727 -7.70 12.98 -5.37
N PRO A 728 -8.78 12.79 -4.59
CA PRO A 728 -10.03 13.49 -4.87
C PRO A 728 -9.91 15.00 -4.68
N CYS A 729 -9.16 15.48 -3.70
CA CYS A 729 -8.93 16.90 -3.45
C CYS A 729 -8.34 17.60 -4.68
N LEU A 730 -7.25 17.07 -5.23
CA LEU A 730 -6.57 17.66 -6.39
C LEU A 730 -7.43 17.58 -7.66
N MET A 731 -8.11 16.45 -7.91
CA MET A 731 -8.96 16.35 -9.10
C MET A 731 -10.18 17.26 -9.01
N ASN A 732 -10.78 17.42 -7.82
CA ASN A 732 -11.86 18.39 -7.62
C ASN A 732 -11.39 19.82 -7.92
N ALA A 733 -10.16 20.19 -7.52
CA ALA A 733 -9.57 21.50 -7.85
C ALA A 733 -9.35 21.67 -9.36
N VAL A 734 -8.83 20.64 -10.04
CA VAL A 734 -8.64 20.65 -11.50
C VAL A 734 -9.97 20.86 -12.23
N ILE A 735 -11.00 20.11 -11.84
CA ILE A 735 -12.31 20.20 -12.50
C ILE A 735 -12.99 21.55 -12.22
N ASP A 736 -12.87 22.07 -10.99
CA ASP A 736 -13.39 23.40 -10.66
C ASP A 736 -12.72 24.51 -11.50
N ALA A 737 -11.42 24.40 -11.79
CA ALA A 737 -10.73 25.29 -12.72
C ALA A 737 -11.21 25.10 -14.17
N LEU A 738 -11.31 23.85 -14.63
CA LEU A 738 -11.72 23.50 -15.99
C LEU A 738 -13.16 23.90 -16.33
N ARG A 739 -14.07 23.92 -15.34
CA ARG A 739 -15.45 24.41 -15.51
C ARG A 739 -15.49 25.86 -16.00
N LEU A 740 -14.50 26.70 -15.66
CA LEU A 740 -14.40 28.07 -16.19
C LEU A 740 -14.16 28.12 -17.69
N ALA A 741 -13.60 27.04 -18.27
CA ALA A 741 -13.40 26.87 -19.70
C ALA A 741 -14.50 26.04 -20.39
N GLY A 742 -15.59 25.69 -19.66
CA GLY A 742 -16.70 24.89 -20.18
C GLY A 742 -16.49 23.37 -20.16
N VAL A 743 -15.40 22.87 -19.55
CA VAL A 743 -15.17 21.44 -19.40
C VAL A 743 -15.91 20.94 -18.14
N THR A 744 -16.86 20.03 -18.31
CA THR A 744 -17.70 19.53 -17.22
C THR A 744 -17.27 18.15 -16.68
N HIS A 745 -16.48 17.41 -17.45
CA HIS A 745 -15.96 16.10 -17.08
C HIS A 745 -14.50 15.96 -17.51
N PHE A 746 -13.68 15.37 -16.66
CA PHE A 746 -12.27 15.11 -16.94
C PHE A 746 -11.78 13.92 -16.09
N ASP A 747 -11.04 12.97 -16.70
CA ASP A 747 -10.45 11.82 -16.04
C ASP A 747 -8.93 11.98 -15.86
N MET A 748 -8.40 11.41 -14.76
CA MET A 748 -6.96 11.37 -14.52
C MET A 748 -6.21 10.54 -15.59
N PRO A 749 -4.92 10.82 -15.85
CA PRO A 749 -4.14 11.91 -15.28
C PRO A 749 -4.39 13.25 -16.01
N ALA A 750 -4.30 14.34 -15.26
CA ALA A 750 -4.44 15.71 -15.77
C ALA A 750 -3.10 16.22 -16.34
N THR A 751 -2.55 15.50 -17.32
CA THR A 751 -1.32 15.93 -18.00
C THR A 751 -1.57 17.19 -18.81
N PRO A 752 -0.54 18.06 -19.01
CA PRO A 752 -0.69 19.31 -19.74
C PRO A 752 -1.36 19.12 -21.12
N GLN A 753 -0.94 18.12 -21.89
CA GLN A 753 -1.52 17.84 -23.21
C GLN A 753 -3.03 17.50 -23.13
N ARG A 754 -3.45 16.69 -22.14
CA ARG A 754 -4.85 16.30 -21.97
C ARG A 754 -5.70 17.49 -21.52
N VAL A 755 -5.20 18.28 -20.57
CA VAL A 755 -5.87 19.50 -20.08
C VAL A 755 -6.04 20.51 -21.20
N TRP A 756 -4.97 20.80 -21.95
CA TRP A 756 -5.01 21.68 -23.11
C TRP A 756 -6.02 21.23 -24.18
N ARG A 757 -6.04 19.94 -24.50
CA ARG A 757 -6.98 19.35 -25.45
C ARG A 757 -8.43 19.53 -24.99
N ALA A 758 -8.73 19.23 -23.71
CA ALA A 758 -10.05 19.38 -23.13
C ALA A 758 -10.56 20.83 -23.23
N ILE A 759 -9.69 21.81 -22.92
CA ILE A 759 -10.03 23.24 -23.03
C ILE A 759 -10.33 23.62 -24.48
N ARG A 760 -9.55 23.16 -25.45
CA ARG A 760 -9.77 23.44 -26.87
C ARG A 760 -11.03 22.79 -27.41
N GLU A 761 -11.31 21.55 -27.05
CA GLU A 761 -12.52 20.84 -27.45
C GLU A 761 -13.78 21.53 -26.91
N ALA A 762 -13.77 21.94 -25.64
CA ALA A 762 -14.85 22.70 -25.04
C ALA A 762 -15.10 24.05 -25.75
N LYS A 763 -14.03 24.82 -26.05
CA LYS A 763 -14.12 26.05 -26.84
C LYS A 763 -14.69 25.84 -28.25
N ALA A 764 -14.48 24.66 -28.85
CA ALA A 764 -15.03 24.27 -30.15
C ALA A 764 -16.46 23.72 -30.09
N GLY A 765 -17.12 23.74 -28.93
CA GLY A 765 -18.48 23.23 -28.73
C GLY A 765 -18.59 21.70 -28.81
N LYS A 766 -17.48 20.98 -28.74
CA LYS A 766 -17.47 19.52 -28.63
C LYS A 766 -17.71 19.13 -27.17
N PRO A 767 -18.61 18.17 -26.87
CA PRO A 767 -18.72 17.71 -25.50
C PRO A 767 -17.38 17.15 -25.07
N GLY A 768 -16.80 17.72 -24.01
CA GLY A 768 -15.55 17.29 -23.44
C GLY A 768 -15.70 15.92 -22.79
N ALA A 769 -15.76 14.89 -23.59
CA ALA A 769 -15.70 13.50 -23.18
C ALA A 769 -14.33 13.00 -23.55
N LEU A 770 -13.34 13.26 -22.70
CA LEU A 770 -12.14 12.42 -22.70
C LEU A 770 -12.45 11.15 -21.92
N ALA A 771 -13.24 10.23 -22.55
CA ALA A 771 -13.02 8.82 -22.28
C ALA A 771 -11.50 8.56 -22.42
N VAL A 772 -10.95 7.68 -21.58
CA VAL A 772 -9.57 7.20 -21.72
C VAL A 772 -9.29 7.00 -23.20
N PRO A 773 -8.19 7.52 -23.77
CA PRO A 773 -7.84 7.17 -25.13
C PRO A 773 -7.78 5.65 -25.19
N GLN A 774 -8.64 5.04 -25.97
CA GLN A 774 -8.36 3.71 -26.47
C GLN A 774 -7.09 3.86 -27.29
N ALA A 775 -6.01 3.25 -26.80
CA ALA A 775 -4.74 3.22 -27.51
C ALA A 775 -4.89 2.45 -28.83
#